data_2a386eed3bf2ec4229b19725559cdbd7
#
_entry.id   2a386eed3bf2ec4229b19725559cdbd7
#
_cell.length_a   1.000
_cell.length_b   1.000
_cell.length_c   1.000
_cell.angle_alpha   90.00
_cell.angle_beta   90.00
_cell.angle_gamma   90.00
#
_symmetry.space_group_name_H-M   'P 1'
#
loop_
_entity.id
_entity.type
_entity.pdbx_description
1 polymer ?
#
loop_
_entity_poly.entity_id
_entity_poly.type
_entity_poly.pdbx_seq_one_letter_code
_entity_poly.pdbx_strand_id
1 'polypeptide(L)'
;MSLKRPLTKYEIENILSFITPQGSIPIDAARAIVKENKKLLRKQLKSILVYPEVIPSLKVMIEQQYMETKIQAGESVGVIGAQSIGEKQTQTTLNSVDYTDKILYTLHDKATVEPIGKMIDNLLEKNKESIKLYQNNNTEYLELPEGYFIPSGNENGYNEWLRIEAITRHLPNGKLVKVTTQSGRTVMASQCKSFLVWNGEKFVDTLGSEVKIGDILPTTKNMPMVNNPTKYFDMSTIFPKDKYLYSTEVIKAKNCKEKYPSDWFSRCNGNDFITPYKRGDTLFGKRKDYYMKMTSGFVYIHTSSKIVSHIPDKILLDNNFGFLIGIYLAEGWSTKTFVGVSNNDEVIRKRVTDFCDCYGITYHLVTSKGKNVRNGTSNDLKIHSTLLARMFKIICDTGSANKFVPDFAYTAPKEFITGLIDGYFSGDGCVNKTGSITVSSVSEQLIQGISFLLSYMGIFGRFSTFQQKKNNVGSKNIKRTYILDIKNGFCQKFAKEIKMTEGNKQKRLEEITLKKIFRYKCGRIQEKYPKDRDVYFDTIVNIEFVEATNGLVYDFTISKTKNFNLFNGLILRDTFHKCGSGDKTVTTGVPRIEELLNATKDPKSVNCIAFMKDKHKSIHDMRKTIGHNIVEISFQKISKSYKIIVNKTPENWYEAFKILYGDEVTQFSDCISIKINMDVLYEYQLDLEIISQIISNKYSDMICVFSPDNIGQIDIFVDTSDINLPTNRLLFINSDNVKEIYLEEVVQPTLYNIIICGIPGIKNIYFNDDETSFETNGSNFQELLGLPFIDSTQTVSNNVWDIYNILGVEATRQFLIEEFMSIMEGINKCHIQLLAEKMTFNGSISSISRYTMRNEECGPMGKASFEETMDNFLKAGLYGEQEETKGVSASIICGKIAHIGSGVCELIIDVKALPRNIPVLTQVQEKY
;
A
#
# COMPACT_ATOMS: atom_id res chain seq x y z
N MET A 1 32.62 -25.47 40.37
CA MET A 1 31.51 -25.08 39.47
C MET A 1 32.08 -24.94 38.06
N SER A 2 31.66 -25.79 37.14
CA SER A 2 32.10 -25.75 35.76
C SER A 2 31.52 -24.51 35.10
N LEU A 3 32.34 -23.75 34.32
CA LEU A 3 31.92 -22.58 33.61
C LEU A 3 31.10 -22.98 32.35
N LYS A 4 30.05 -22.21 32.04
CA LYS A 4 29.32 -22.36 30.76
C LYS A 4 30.27 -22.16 29.61
N ARG A 5 30.31 -23.08 28.65
CA ARG A 5 31.11 -22.98 27.43
C ARG A 5 30.31 -23.40 26.20
N PRO A 6 30.70 -22.98 25.00
CA PRO A 6 30.12 -23.50 23.78
C PRO A 6 30.47 -24.99 23.59
N LEU A 7 29.57 -25.70 22.91
CA LEU A 7 29.78 -27.10 22.55
C LEU A 7 30.93 -27.23 21.53
N THR A 8 31.82 -28.21 21.75
CA THR A 8 32.86 -28.56 20.79
C THR A 8 32.28 -29.32 19.58
N LYS A 9 32.98 -29.30 18.46
CA LYS A 9 32.54 -30.03 17.25
C LYS A 9 32.34 -31.53 17.52
N TYR A 10 33.19 -32.14 18.36
CA TYR A 10 33.08 -33.54 18.72
C TYR A 10 31.84 -33.83 19.58
N GLU A 11 31.55 -32.98 20.54
CA GLU A 11 30.34 -33.09 21.38
C GLU A 11 29.06 -32.93 20.55
N ILE A 12 29.02 -32.00 19.60
CA ILE A 12 27.90 -31.83 18.70
C ILE A 12 27.67 -33.09 17.84
N GLU A 13 28.75 -33.68 17.28
CA GLU A 13 28.61 -34.91 16.49
C GLU A 13 28.18 -36.09 17.36
N ASN A 14 28.66 -36.16 18.60
CA ASN A 14 28.22 -37.21 19.54
C ASN A 14 26.73 -37.04 19.92
N ILE A 15 26.28 -35.82 20.16
CA ILE A 15 24.85 -35.53 20.40
C ILE A 15 24.01 -35.98 19.19
N LEU A 16 24.44 -35.68 17.97
CA LEU A 16 23.71 -35.97 16.71
C LEU A 16 23.97 -37.40 16.17
N SER A 17 24.65 -38.28 16.92
CA SER A 17 25.00 -39.63 16.47
C SER A 17 23.77 -40.52 16.23
N PHE A 18 22.64 -40.25 16.89
CA PHE A 18 21.41 -41.04 16.75
C PHE A 18 20.72 -40.85 15.41
N ILE A 19 21.03 -39.76 14.66
CA ILE A 19 20.46 -39.53 13.33
C ILE A 19 21.20 -40.42 12.32
N THR A 20 20.60 -41.54 11.98
CA THR A 20 21.13 -42.54 11.04
C THR A 20 20.27 -42.62 9.77
N PRO A 21 20.84 -43.02 8.61
CA PRO A 21 20.08 -43.23 7.40
C PRO A 21 18.99 -44.29 7.56
N GLN A 22 17.80 -44.04 7.03
CA GLN A 22 16.72 -45.04 7.06
C GLN A 22 16.89 -46.05 5.95
N GLY A 23 16.72 -47.31 6.22
CA GLY A 23 16.88 -48.41 5.25
C GLY A 23 15.74 -48.56 4.26
N SER A 24 14.63 -47.85 4.42
CA SER A 24 13.46 -47.87 3.51
C SER A 24 13.59 -46.94 2.32
N ILE A 25 14.63 -46.15 2.27
CA ILE A 25 14.86 -45.14 1.23
C ILE A 25 16.19 -45.44 0.51
N PRO A 26 16.35 -45.16 -0.78
CA PRO A 26 17.65 -45.28 -1.47
C PRO A 26 18.77 -44.59 -0.66
N ILE A 27 19.89 -45.31 -0.51
CA ILE A 27 20.98 -44.93 0.41
C ILE A 27 21.48 -43.50 0.17
N ASP A 28 21.56 -43.04 -1.04
CA ASP A 28 22.06 -41.70 -1.36
C ASP A 28 21.06 -40.61 -0.97
N ALA A 29 19.76 -40.82 -1.17
CA ALA A 29 18.71 -39.93 -0.68
C ALA A 29 18.65 -39.93 0.86
N ALA A 30 18.75 -41.08 1.51
CA ALA A 30 18.78 -41.18 2.98
C ALA A 30 19.99 -40.43 3.56
N ARG A 31 21.18 -40.54 2.95
CA ARG A 31 22.36 -39.77 3.33
C ARG A 31 22.24 -38.28 3.15
N ALA A 32 21.59 -37.83 2.05
CA ALA A 32 21.32 -36.42 1.81
C ALA A 32 20.40 -35.83 2.88
N ILE A 33 19.29 -36.49 3.22
CA ILE A 33 18.35 -36.10 4.27
C ILE A 33 19.06 -36.00 5.63
N VAL A 34 19.85 -37.02 6.01
CA VAL A 34 20.63 -37.02 7.26
C VAL A 34 21.61 -35.85 7.30
N LYS A 35 22.28 -35.56 6.19
CA LYS A 35 23.23 -34.43 6.08
C LYS A 35 22.53 -33.09 6.29
N GLU A 36 21.34 -32.91 5.72
CA GLU A 36 20.55 -31.67 5.85
C GLU A 36 20.02 -31.46 7.26
N ASN A 37 19.41 -32.50 7.86
CA ASN A 37 18.94 -32.49 9.25
C ASN A 37 20.07 -32.19 10.24
N LYS A 38 21.21 -32.86 10.10
CA LYS A 38 22.40 -32.58 10.92
C LYS A 38 22.93 -31.16 10.72
N LYS A 39 22.84 -30.59 9.51
CA LYS A 39 23.28 -29.21 9.21
C LYS A 39 22.48 -28.16 10.00
N LEU A 40 21.17 -28.29 10.05
CA LEU A 40 20.28 -27.38 10.80
C LEU A 40 20.53 -27.46 12.31
N LEU A 41 20.55 -28.66 12.87
CA LEU A 41 20.80 -28.88 14.30
C LEU A 41 22.22 -28.47 14.73
N ARG A 42 23.24 -28.66 13.87
CA ARG A 42 24.60 -28.15 14.11
C ARG A 42 24.62 -26.63 14.22
N LYS A 43 23.87 -25.92 13.38
CA LYS A 43 23.77 -24.45 13.41
C LYS A 43 23.18 -23.99 14.74
N GLN A 44 22.14 -24.64 15.22
CA GLN A 44 21.47 -24.30 16.47
C GLN A 44 22.38 -24.61 17.68
N LEU A 45 23.00 -25.82 17.72
CA LEU A 45 23.84 -26.23 18.83
C LEU A 45 25.16 -25.43 18.99
N LYS A 46 25.68 -24.86 17.90
CA LYS A 46 26.88 -24.00 17.95
C LYS A 46 26.68 -22.72 18.75
N SER A 47 25.47 -22.19 18.79
CA SER A 47 25.15 -20.92 19.46
C SER A 47 24.86 -21.07 20.97
N ILE A 48 24.75 -22.29 21.48
CA ILE A 48 24.30 -22.56 22.85
C ILE A 48 25.50 -22.71 23.82
N LEU A 49 25.41 -21.99 24.94
CA LEU A 49 26.35 -22.11 26.04
C LEU A 49 25.83 -23.15 27.08
N VAL A 50 26.58 -24.26 27.31
CA VAL A 50 26.15 -25.39 28.13
C VAL A 50 27.17 -25.71 29.22
N TYR A 51 26.73 -26.18 30.36
CA TYR A 51 27.61 -26.78 31.37
C TYR A 51 28.01 -28.19 30.90
N PRO A 52 29.30 -28.57 30.97
CA PRO A 52 29.76 -29.90 30.51
C PRO A 52 29.03 -31.10 31.15
N GLU A 53 28.61 -30.94 32.38
CA GLU A 53 27.90 -31.97 33.16
C GLU A 53 26.51 -32.30 32.59
N VAL A 54 25.89 -31.35 31.85
CA VAL A 54 24.54 -31.50 31.29
C VAL A 54 24.55 -32.17 29.92
N ILE A 55 25.70 -32.29 29.27
CA ILE A 55 25.79 -32.80 27.88
C ILE A 55 25.15 -34.18 27.68
N PRO A 56 25.35 -35.18 28.59
CA PRO A 56 24.68 -36.46 28.41
C PRO A 56 23.17 -36.39 28.49
N SER A 57 22.62 -35.60 29.44
CA SER A 57 21.18 -35.39 29.57
C SER A 57 20.60 -34.60 28.36
N LEU A 58 21.34 -33.63 27.83
CA LEU A 58 20.97 -32.87 26.63
C LEU A 58 20.89 -33.79 25.41
N LYS A 59 21.80 -34.75 25.27
CA LYS A 59 21.75 -35.76 24.19
C LYS A 59 20.45 -36.56 24.24
N VAL A 60 20.11 -37.08 25.40
CA VAL A 60 18.91 -37.91 25.61
C VAL A 60 17.64 -37.08 25.32
N MET A 61 17.59 -35.82 25.79
CA MET A 61 16.43 -34.96 25.56
C MET A 61 16.28 -34.60 24.07
N ILE A 62 17.37 -34.30 23.38
CA ILE A 62 17.32 -33.97 21.94
C ILE A 62 16.90 -35.20 21.12
N GLU A 63 17.42 -36.40 21.49
CA GLU A 63 17.03 -37.66 20.87
C GLU A 63 15.55 -37.95 21.07
N GLN A 64 15.06 -37.81 22.32
CA GLN A 64 13.65 -38.00 22.64
C GLN A 64 12.75 -37.00 21.85
N GLN A 65 13.04 -35.71 21.89
CA GLN A 65 12.28 -34.73 21.15
C GLN A 65 12.32 -34.95 19.62
N TYR A 66 13.48 -35.31 19.07
CA TYR A 66 13.60 -35.65 17.68
C TYR A 66 12.74 -36.87 17.30
N MET A 67 12.66 -37.88 18.13
CA MET A 67 11.81 -39.06 17.91
C MET A 67 10.32 -38.71 18.04
N GLU A 68 9.95 -37.87 18.99
CA GLU A 68 8.57 -37.38 19.17
C GLU A 68 8.07 -36.53 17.99
N THR A 69 8.96 -35.85 17.25
CA THR A 69 8.60 -35.06 16.07
C THR A 69 8.40 -35.89 14.81
N LYS A 70 8.75 -37.17 14.80
CA LYS A 70 8.53 -38.05 13.66
C LYS A 70 7.05 -38.40 13.54
N ILE A 71 6.55 -38.30 12.31
CA ILE A 71 5.19 -38.72 11.96
C ILE A 71 5.08 -40.25 12.17
N GLN A 72 3.99 -40.66 12.81
CA GLN A 72 3.70 -42.07 13.03
C GLN A 72 3.27 -42.75 11.73
N ALA A 73 3.56 -44.04 11.60
CA ALA A 73 3.10 -44.81 10.46
C ALA A 73 1.56 -44.85 10.41
N GLY A 74 1.00 -44.63 9.24
CA GLY A 74 -0.44 -44.63 9.03
C GLY A 74 -1.11 -43.26 9.17
N GLU A 75 -0.38 -42.18 9.55
CA GLU A 75 -0.97 -40.85 9.56
C GLU A 75 -1.29 -40.31 8.15
N SER A 76 -2.39 -39.56 8.03
CA SER A 76 -2.87 -38.95 6.77
C SER A 76 -2.11 -37.67 6.40
N VAL A 77 -0.85 -37.79 6.01
CA VAL A 77 0.06 -36.68 5.71
C VAL A 77 -0.49 -35.75 4.62
N GLY A 78 -1.25 -36.25 3.65
CA GLY A 78 -1.88 -35.42 2.60
C GLY A 78 -2.95 -34.50 3.16
N VAL A 79 -3.80 -34.99 4.07
CA VAL A 79 -4.83 -34.17 4.75
C VAL A 79 -4.18 -33.12 5.65
N ILE A 80 -3.16 -33.52 6.43
CA ILE A 80 -2.41 -32.60 7.30
C ILE A 80 -1.71 -31.51 6.47
N GLY A 81 -1.12 -31.87 5.34
CA GLY A 81 -0.48 -30.94 4.41
C GLY A 81 -1.49 -29.97 3.80
N ALA A 82 -2.60 -30.48 3.26
CA ALA A 82 -3.67 -29.67 2.68
C ALA A 82 -4.30 -28.71 3.71
N GLN A 83 -4.53 -29.17 4.95
CA GLN A 83 -5.04 -28.35 6.03
C GLN A 83 -4.07 -27.24 6.41
N SER A 84 -2.78 -27.56 6.57
CA SER A 84 -1.73 -26.58 6.90
C SER A 84 -1.58 -25.48 5.84
N ILE A 85 -1.65 -25.86 4.57
CA ILE A 85 -1.59 -24.93 3.43
C ILE A 85 -2.88 -24.09 3.33
N GLY A 86 -4.05 -24.72 3.42
CA GLY A 86 -5.35 -24.06 3.36
C GLY A 86 -5.59 -23.11 4.52
N GLU A 87 -5.19 -23.47 5.75
CA GLU A 87 -5.25 -22.56 6.90
C GLU A 87 -4.43 -21.29 6.65
N LYS A 88 -3.20 -21.44 6.16
CA LYS A 88 -2.36 -20.28 5.85
C LYS A 88 -2.93 -19.44 4.71
N GLN A 89 -3.49 -20.06 3.68
CA GLN A 89 -4.16 -19.35 2.59
C GLN A 89 -5.36 -18.54 3.09
N THR A 90 -6.16 -19.08 3.99
CA THR A 90 -7.27 -18.34 4.61
C THR A 90 -6.81 -17.25 5.57
N GLN A 91 -5.67 -17.43 6.24
CA GLN A 91 -5.03 -16.41 7.08
C GLN A 91 -4.34 -15.29 6.29
N THR A 92 -4.03 -15.51 5.02
CA THR A 92 -3.55 -14.46 4.09
C THR A 92 -4.71 -13.55 3.64
N THR A 93 -5.89 -13.68 4.28
CA THR A 93 -7.01 -12.77 4.07
C THR A 93 -6.63 -11.35 4.49
N LEU A 94 -7.14 -10.41 3.74
CA LEU A 94 -6.87 -8.98 3.77
C LEU A 94 -6.87 -8.41 5.18
N ASN A 95 -5.77 -7.82 5.56
CA ASN A 95 -5.60 -7.06 6.79
C ASN A 95 -6.32 -5.72 6.66
N SER A 96 -7.13 -5.28 7.62
CA SER A 96 -7.88 -4.03 7.46
C SER A 96 -8.26 -3.40 8.78
N VAL A 97 -8.57 -2.10 8.75
CA VAL A 97 -9.01 -1.30 9.88
C VAL A 97 -10.45 -0.82 9.71
N ASP A 98 -11.06 -0.35 10.78
CA ASP A 98 -12.44 0.15 10.79
C ASP A 98 -12.59 1.49 10.05
N TYR A 99 -13.79 1.74 9.55
CA TYR A 99 -14.17 2.99 8.88
C TYR A 99 -13.78 4.26 9.66
N THR A 100 -13.93 4.24 10.98
CA THR A 100 -13.78 5.41 11.85
C THR A 100 -12.35 5.78 12.21
N ASP A 101 -11.39 4.90 11.97
CA ASP A 101 -10.00 5.18 12.26
C ASP A 101 -9.47 6.32 11.38
N LYS A 102 -8.96 7.39 12.02
CA LYS A 102 -8.51 8.59 11.32
C LYS A 102 -7.09 8.43 10.82
N ILE A 103 -6.87 8.97 9.64
CA ILE A 103 -5.58 9.04 8.96
C ILE A 103 -5.23 10.49 8.63
N LEU A 104 -3.94 10.77 8.51
CA LEU A 104 -3.41 11.97 7.90
C LEU A 104 -2.71 11.58 6.61
N TYR A 105 -3.10 12.16 5.50
CA TYR A 105 -2.42 11.99 4.21
C TYR A 105 -2.22 13.32 3.52
N THR A 106 -1.31 13.35 2.56
CA THR A 106 -1.10 14.52 1.69
C THR A 106 -1.42 14.16 0.25
N LEU A 107 -2.04 15.09 -0.45
CA LEU A 107 -2.25 15.04 -1.90
C LEU A 107 -1.64 16.30 -2.51
N HIS A 108 -0.59 16.15 -3.33
CA HIS A 108 0.15 17.27 -3.91
C HIS A 108 0.52 18.33 -2.85
N ASP A 109 1.15 17.90 -1.76
CA ASP A 109 1.58 18.69 -0.61
C ASP A 109 0.45 19.34 0.23
N LYS A 110 -0.81 19.02 -0.04
CA LYS A 110 -1.95 19.45 0.79
C LYS A 110 -2.34 18.34 1.75
N ALA A 111 -2.20 18.61 3.05
CA ALA A 111 -2.60 17.68 4.10
C ALA A 111 -4.13 17.62 4.25
N THR A 112 -4.63 16.46 4.58
CA THR A 112 -6.05 16.21 4.93
C THR A 112 -6.13 15.19 6.04
N VAL A 113 -7.00 15.43 7.04
CA VAL A 113 -7.30 14.49 8.12
C VAL A 113 -8.75 14.08 8.04
N GLU A 114 -8.99 12.81 7.76
CA GLU A 114 -10.34 12.24 7.73
C GLU A 114 -10.35 10.75 8.11
N PRO A 115 -11.52 10.15 8.38
CA PRO A 115 -11.64 8.71 8.55
C PRO A 115 -11.18 7.97 7.29
N ILE A 116 -10.46 6.86 7.47
CA ILE A 116 -9.93 6.03 6.37
C ILE A 116 -11.06 5.57 5.43
N GLY A 117 -12.18 5.12 5.99
CA GLY A 117 -13.30 4.68 5.18
C GLY A 117 -13.89 5.78 4.31
N LYS A 118 -13.97 7.02 4.83
CA LYS A 118 -14.49 8.16 4.06
C LYS A 118 -13.58 8.50 2.86
N MET A 119 -12.25 8.49 3.05
CA MET A 119 -11.30 8.70 1.97
C MET A 119 -11.46 7.65 0.89
N ILE A 120 -11.43 6.37 1.28
CA ILE A 120 -11.49 5.24 0.35
C ILE A 120 -12.83 5.20 -0.39
N ASP A 121 -13.96 5.35 0.30
CA ASP A 121 -15.28 5.37 -0.33
C ASP A 121 -15.40 6.49 -1.39
N ASN A 122 -14.94 7.70 -1.06
CA ASN A 122 -14.94 8.82 -2.00
C ASN A 122 -14.08 8.57 -3.24
N LEU A 123 -12.94 7.89 -3.08
CA LEU A 123 -12.04 7.56 -4.20
C LEU A 123 -12.62 6.46 -5.08
N LEU A 124 -13.20 5.43 -4.49
CA LEU A 124 -13.89 4.36 -5.21
C LEU A 124 -15.10 4.88 -5.98
N GLU A 125 -15.90 5.77 -5.38
CA GLU A 125 -17.05 6.37 -6.06
C GLU A 125 -16.66 7.23 -7.28
N LYS A 126 -15.52 7.94 -7.20
CA LYS A 126 -15.02 8.78 -8.30
C LYS A 126 -14.41 7.98 -9.45
N ASN A 127 -13.87 6.79 -9.18
CA ASN A 127 -13.10 6.00 -10.14
C ASN A 127 -13.72 4.62 -10.40
N LYS A 128 -15.04 4.52 -10.49
CA LYS A 128 -15.79 3.26 -10.64
C LYS A 128 -15.31 2.36 -11.78
N GLU A 129 -14.87 2.94 -12.88
CA GLU A 129 -14.41 2.23 -14.07
C GLU A 129 -13.04 1.55 -13.89
N SER A 130 -12.24 2.06 -12.94
CA SER A 130 -10.88 1.56 -12.67
C SER A 130 -10.80 0.58 -11.49
N ILE A 131 -11.94 0.26 -10.87
CA ILE A 131 -11.98 -0.65 -9.73
C ILE A 131 -11.74 -2.09 -10.20
N LYS A 132 -10.76 -2.75 -9.59
CA LYS A 132 -10.52 -4.19 -9.77
C LYS A 132 -11.19 -4.96 -8.64
N LEU A 133 -11.93 -6.01 -8.99
CA LEU A 133 -12.60 -6.87 -8.02
C LEU A 133 -11.81 -8.17 -7.82
N TYR A 134 -11.57 -8.53 -6.57
CA TYR A 134 -10.85 -9.74 -6.17
C TYR A 134 -11.69 -10.61 -5.21
N GLN A 135 -11.31 -11.87 -5.02
CA GLN A 135 -11.92 -12.80 -4.07
C GLN A 135 -13.44 -12.95 -4.29
N ASN A 136 -13.83 -13.46 -5.43
CA ASN A 136 -15.25 -13.64 -5.80
C ASN A 136 -16.08 -12.35 -5.71
N ASN A 137 -15.51 -11.22 -6.12
CA ASN A 137 -16.10 -9.88 -6.10
C ASN A 137 -16.35 -9.28 -4.69
N ASN A 138 -15.73 -9.83 -3.65
CA ASN A 138 -15.90 -9.32 -2.28
C ASN A 138 -14.88 -8.26 -1.87
N THR A 139 -13.83 -8.05 -2.67
CA THR A 139 -12.78 -7.06 -2.41
C THR A 139 -12.66 -6.10 -3.56
N GLU A 140 -12.86 -4.83 -3.27
CA GLU A 140 -12.63 -3.73 -4.19
C GLU A 140 -11.21 -3.19 -4.01
N TYR A 141 -10.47 -3.06 -5.09
CA TYR A 141 -9.10 -2.60 -5.14
C TYR A 141 -8.96 -1.51 -6.19
N LEU A 142 -8.29 -0.43 -5.82
CA LEU A 142 -8.01 0.70 -6.72
C LEU A 142 -6.56 1.16 -6.56
N GLU A 143 -5.83 1.19 -7.66
CA GLU A 143 -4.50 1.80 -7.72
C GLU A 143 -4.61 3.31 -7.74
N LEU A 144 -3.79 3.99 -6.94
CA LEU A 144 -3.81 5.45 -6.86
C LEU A 144 -2.73 6.07 -7.74
N PRO A 145 -3.05 7.21 -8.40
CA PRO A 145 -2.05 7.97 -9.12
C PRO A 145 -0.97 8.52 -8.17
N GLU A 146 0.10 9.04 -8.73
CA GLU A 146 1.15 9.70 -7.94
C GLU A 146 0.60 10.93 -7.19
N GLY A 147 1.20 11.21 -6.01
CA GLY A 147 0.87 12.39 -5.21
C GLY A 147 0.22 12.11 -3.86
N TYR A 148 -0.21 10.89 -3.57
CA TYR A 148 -0.75 10.51 -2.26
C TYR A 148 0.38 10.00 -1.35
N PHE A 149 0.60 10.67 -0.21
CA PHE A 149 1.59 10.26 0.79
C PHE A 149 0.99 10.16 2.18
N ILE A 150 1.48 9.21 2.97
CA ILE A 150 1.05 8.95 4.35
C ILE A 150 2.28 8.78 5.25
N PRO A 151 2.22 9.16 6.54
CA PRO A 151 3.24 8.79 7.52
C PRO A 151 3.35 7.27 7.66
N SER A 152 4.57 6.75 7.69
CA SER A 152 4.86 5.33 7.80
C SER A 152 6.06 5.09 8.72
N GLY A 153 6.00 4.02 9.53
CA GLY A 153 7.11 3.57 10.36
C GLY A 153 7.64 2.22 9.90
N ASN A 154 8.96 2.04 9.88
CA ASN A 154 9.58 0.78 9.51
C ASN A 154 9.72 -0.18 10.71
N GLU A 155 10.10 -1.44 10.46
CA GLU A 155 10.30 -2.48 11.48
C GLU A 155 11.38 -2.13 12.51
N ASN A 156 12.29 -1.24 12.16
CA ASN A 156 13.32 -0.74 13.05
C ASN A 156 12.87 0.46 13.89
N GLY A 157 11.66 0.98 13.68
CA GLY A 157 11.08 2.09 14.43
C GLY A 157 11.53 3.47 13.96
N TYR A 158 11.82 3.65 12.68
CA TYR A 158 12.06 4.95 12.05
C TYR A 158 10.86 5.35 11.20
N ASN A 159 10.49 6.64 11.21
CA ASN A 159 9.32 7.17 10.51
C ASN A 159 9.72 7.96 9.27
N GLU A 160 8.95 7.82 8.20
CA GLU A 160 9.08 8.56 6.94
C GLU A 160 7.72 8.81 6.27
N TRP A 161 7.67 9.72 5.29
CA TRP A 161 6.51 9.92 4.44
C TRP A 161 6.63 9.02 3.22
N LEU A 162 5.65 8.13 3.00
CA LEU A 162 5.66 7.19 1.89
C LEU A 162 4.40 7.29 1.05
N ARG A 163 4.53 6.87 -0.22
CA ARG A 163 3.44 6.86 -1.18
C ARG A 163 2.42 5.78 -0.84
N ILE A 164 1.14 6.13 -0.99
CA ILE A 164 0.05 5.17 -1.03
C ILE A 164 -0.07 4.69 -2.48
N GLU A 165 0.17 3.41 -2.73
CA GLU A 165 0.11 2.82 -4.07
C GLU A 165 -1.31 2.43 -4.45
N ALA A 166 -2.05 1.85 -3.50
CA ALA A 166 -3.41 1.40 -3.72
C ALA A 166 -4.25 1.45 -2.44
N ILE A 167 -5.54 1.33 -2.63
CA ILE A 167 -6.55 1.27 -1.57
C ILE A 167 -7.42 0.04 -1.75
N THR A 168 -7.88 -0.51 -0.62
CA THR A 168 -8.77 -1.67 -0.60
C THR A 168 -9.95 -1.48 0.32
N ARG A 169 -11.09 -2.09 -0.04
CA ARG A 169 -12.31 -2.16 0.75
C ARG A 169 -12.91 -3.55 0.63
N HIS A 170 -13.30 -4.16 1.77
CA HIS A 170 -13.92 -5.48 1.74
C HIS A 170 -14.80 -5.73 2.98
N LEU A 171 -15.53 -6.84 2.98
CA LEU A 171 -16.31 -7.30 4.14
C LEU A 171 -15.36 -7.87 5.23
N PRO A 172 -15.61 -7.60 6.51
CA PRO A 172 -14.81 -8.16 7.59
C PRO A 172 -15.06 -9.67 7.75
N ASN A 173 -14.02 -10.43 8.04
CA ASN A 173 -14.10 -11.83 8.42
C ASN A 173 -14.34 -11.95 9.93
N GLY A 174 -15.56 -11.68 10.39
CA GLY A 174 -15.93 -11.74 11.80
C GLY A 174 -15.73 -10.41 12.55
N LYS A 175 -15.66 -10.49 13.88
CA LYS A 175 -15.50 -9.31 14.75
C LYS A 175 -14.12 -8.68 14.62
N LEU A 176 -14.05 -7.37 14.76
CA LEU A 176 -12.81 -6.63 14.84
C LEU A 176 -12.19 -6.71 16.23
N VAL A 177 -10.87 -6.61 16.30
CA VAL A 177 -10.10 -6.48 17.54
C VAL A 177 -9.88 -4.99 17.80
N LYS A 178 -10.39 -4.52 18.93
CA LYS A 178 -10.11 -3.17 19.44
C LYS A 178 -9.00 -3.24 20.47
N VAL A 179 -7.85 -2.71 20.11
CA VAL A 179 -6.68 -2.65 20.98
C VAL A 179 -6.59 -1.27 21.64
N THR A 180 -6.33 -1.25 22.94
CA THR A 180 -6.09 -0.02 23.71
C THR A 180 -4.71 -0.09 24.36
N THR A 181 -3.90 0.94 24.16
CA THR A 181 -2.55 1.02 24.69
C THR A 181 -2.48 1.80 26.01
N GLN A 182 -1.37 1.67 26.73
CA GLN A 182 -1.11 2.38 27.98
C GLN A 182 -1.05 3.90 27.80
N SER A 183 -0.71 4.37 26.62
CA SER A 183 -0.75 5.80 26.30
C SER A 183 -2.16 6.31 25.98
N GLY A 184 -3.18 5.45 26.01
CA GLY A 184 -4.57 5.79 25.76
C GLY A 184 -4.95 5.85 24.28
N ARG A 185 -4.15 5.28 23.40
CA ARG A 185 -4.44 5.17 21.97
C ARG A 185 -5.24 3.93 21.69
N THR A 186 -6.13 4.00 20.71
CA THR A 186 -7.01 2.90 20.31
C THR A 186 -6.98 2.69 18.82
N VAL A 187 -7.17 1.46 18.38
CA VAL A 187 -7.37 1.07 16.99
C VAL A 187 -8.35 -0.09 16.92
N MET A 188 -9.17 -0.12 15.87
CA MET A 188 -10.07 -1.22 15.55
C MET A 188 -9.63 -1.85 14.23
N ALA A 189 -9.19 -3.10 14.29
CA ALA A 189 -8.64 -3.79 13.14
C ALA A 189 -9.21 -5.21 13.02
N SER A 190 -9.16 -5.80 11.83
CA SER A 190 -9.55 -7.19 11.62
C SER A 190 -8.64 -8.14 12.43
N GLN A 191 -9.15 -9.32 12.81
CA GLN A 191 -8.38 -10.32 13.55
C GLN A 191 -7.15 -10.80 12.78
N CYS A 192 -7.22 -10.75 11.47
CA CYS A 192 -6.11 -11.08 10.57
C CYS A 192 -5.10 -9.94 10.41
N LYS A 193 -5.41 -8.71 10.88
CA LYS A 193 -4.50 -7.56 10.79
C LYS A 193 -3.22 -7.83 11.55
N SER A 194 -2.10 -7.67 10.89
CA SER A 194 -0.80 -7.76 11.54
C SER A 194 -0.50 -6.48 12.30
N PHE A 195 -0.22 -6.66 13.59
CA PHE A 195 0.32 -5.63 14.47
C PHE A 195 1.83 -5.79 14.55
N LEU A 196 2.53 -4.69 14.65
CA LEU A 196 3.98 -4.69 14.87
C LEU A 196 4.25 -4.82 16.37
N VAL A 197 4.72 -5.99 16.83
CA VAL A 197 5.02 -6.26 18.24
C VAL A 197 6.52 -6.36 18.46
N TRP A 198 7.04 -5.76 19.54
CA TRP A 198 8.45 -5.75 19.89
C TRP A 198 8.92 -7.12 20.43
N ASN A 199 9.90 -7.76 19.79
CA ASN A 199 10.45 -9.05 20.21
C ASN A 199 11.76 -8.96 21.04
N GLY A 200 12.23 -7.76 21.32
CA GLY A 200 13.51 -7.51 22.01
C GLY A 200 14.59 -6.90 21.12
N GLU A 201 14.52 -7.08 19.81
CA GLU A 201 15.49 -6.55 18.81
C GLU A 201 14.84 -5.63 17.78
N LYS A 202 13.71 -6.08 17.22
CA LYS A 202 12.92 -5.34 16.23
C LYS A 202 11.43 -5.58 16.40
N PHE A 203 10.61 -4.83 15.70
CA PHE A 203 9.18 -5.08 15.60
C PHE A 203 8.92 -6.21 14.62
N VAL A 204 8.12 -7.18 15.04
CA VAL A 204 7.72 -8.33 14.21
C VAL A 204 6.21 -8.36 14.03
N ASP A 205 5.78 -8.92 12.91
CA ASP A 205 4.38 -9.06 12.59
C ASP A 205 3.71 -10.09 13.51
N THR A 206 2.62 -9.69 14.13
CA THR A 206 1.79 -10.53 15.01
C THR A 206 0.33 -10.34 14.64
N LEU A 207 -0.41 -11.42 14.41
CA LEU A 207 -1.82 -11.33 14.03
C LEU A 207 -2.67 -10.73 15.16
N GLY A 208 -3.70 -9.98 14.79
CA GLY A 208 -4.62 -9.38 15.75
C GLY A 208 -5.32 -10.39 16.67
N SER A 209 -5.49 -11.65 16.20
CA SER A 209 -5.99 -12.76 16.99
C SER A 209 -4.98 -13.28 18.04
N GLU A 210 -3.67 -13.05 17.83
CA GLU A 210 -2.58 -13.55 18.67
C GLU A 210 -2.04 -12.51 19.64
N VAL A 211 -2.37 -11.24 19.42
CA VAL A 211 -1.92 -10.12 20.25
C VAL A 211 -2.43 -10.26 21.68
N LYS A 212 -1.56 -10.02 22.66
CA LYS A 212 -1.84 -10.20 24.09
C LYS A 212 -1.70 -8.91 24.87
N ILE A 213 -2.39 -8.85 26.02
CA ILE A 213 -2.18 -7.77 26.99
C ILE A 213 -0.75 -7.86 27.51
N GLY A 214 -0.01 -6.76 27.43
CA GLY A 214 1.40 -6.71 27.79
C GLY A 214 2.34 -6.59 26.59
N ASP A 215 1.88 -6.91 25.38
CA ASP A 215 2.63 -6.72 24.15
C ASP A 215 2.91 -5.24 23.90
N ILE A 216 3.99 -4.96 23.18
CA ILE A 216 4.50 -3.60 22.98
C ILE A 216 4.39 -3.23 21.50
N LEU A 217 3.61 -2.19 21.24
CA LEU A 217 3.39 -1.64 19.90
C LEU A 217 4.24 -0.40 19.65
N PRO A 218 4.68 -0.13 18.41
CA PRO A 218 5.31 1.11 18.03
C PRO A 218 4.26 2.22 17.93
N THR A 219 4.56 3.35 18.56
CA THR A 219 3.74 4.55 18.45
C THR A 219 4.62 5.73 18.08
N THR A 220 4.22 6.55 17.13
CA THR A 220 4.98 7.69 16.64
C THR A 220 5.37 8.64 17.77
N LYS A 221 6.67 8.84 17.96
CA LYS A 221 7.26 9.79 18.90
C LYS A 221 7.88 10.97 18.15
N ASN A 222 8.58 10.69 17.07
CA ASN A 222 9.23 11.65 16.21
C ASN A 222 8.80 11.41 14.76
N MET A 223 8.35 12.47 14.08
CA MET A 223 7.95 12.40 12.68
C MET A 223 8.77 13.40 11.88
N PRO A 224 9.42 13.04 10.78
CA PRO A 224 10.08 13.99 9.93
C PRO A 224 9.07 14.95 9.29
N MET A 225 9.44 16.22 9.19
CA MET A 225 8.62 17.22 8.49
C MET A 225 8.61 16.92 6.98
N VAL A 226 7.58 17.40 6.31
CA VAL A 226 7.47 17.30 4.84
C VAL A 226 8.61 18.07 4.19
N ASN A 227 9.20 17.52 3.12
CA ASN A 227 10.37 18.10 2.45
C ASN A 227 10.12 19.51 1.92
N ASN A 228 8.91 19.81 1.43
CA ASN A 228 8.52 21.10 0.88
C ASN A 228 7.39 21.72 1.72
N PRO A 229 7.68 22.41 2.84
CA PRO A 229 6.64 22.99 3.67
C PRO A 229 5.91 24.13 2.94
N THR A 230 4.60 24.15 3.09
CA THR A 230 3.74 25.20 2.54
C THR A 230 4.03 26.52 3.24
N LYS A 231 4.56 27.53 2.54
CA LYS A 231 4.94 28.83 3.13
C LYS A 231 3.77 29.80 3.30
N TYR A 232 2.75 29.69 2.46
CA TYR A 232 1.62 30.62 2.47
C TYR A 232 0.29 29.85 2.47
N PHE A 233 -0.64 30.34 3.25
CA PHE A 233 -2.03 29.93 3.17
C PHE A 233 -2.75 30.78 2.12
N ASP A 234 -3.24 30.17 1.06
CA ASP A 234 -3.93 30.84 -0.05
C ASP A 234 -5.43 30.95 0.26
N MET A 235 -5.92 32.17 0.41
CA MET A 235 -7.32 32.44 0.73
C MET A 235 -8.29 32.05 -0.40
N SER A 236 -7.80 31.86 -1.62
CA SER A 236 -8.63 31.40 -2.74
C SER A 236 -9.15 29.97 -2.56
N THR A 237 -8.52 29.19 -1.68
CA THR A 237 -8.98 27.83 -1.34
C THR A 237 -10.30 27.84 -0.57
N ILE A 238 -10.58 28.88 0.20
CA ILE A 238 -11.77 29.03 1.04
C ILE A 238 -12.71 30.13 0.57
N PHE A 239 -12.18 31.14 -0.15
CA PHE A 239 -12.95 32.24 -0.73
C PHE A 239 -12.84 32.18 -2.26
N PRO A 240 -13.80 31.55 -2.98
CA PRO A 240 -13.74 31.39 -4.43
C PRO A 240 -13.68 32.70 -5.17
N LYS A 241 -12.90 32.77 -6.25
CA LYS A 241 -12.66 33.95 -7.06
C LYS A 241 -13.90 34.49 -7.78
N ASP A 242 -14.89 33.66 -7.99
CA ASP A 242 -16.20 34.02 -8.58
C ASP A 242 -17.13 34.75 -7.61
N LYS A 243 -16.86 34.64 -6.30
CA LYS A 243 -17.70 35.21 -5.22
C LYS A 243 -17.07 36.36 -4.48
N TYR A 244 -15.74 36.51 -4.52
CA TYR A 244 -15.02 37.49 -3.73
C TYR A 244 -14.12 38.36 -4.61
N LEU A 245 -13.91 39.61 -4.21
CA LEU A 245 -13.01 40.56 -4.88
C LEU A 245 -11.60 40.47 -4.26
N TYR A 246 -10.62 40.22 -5.14
CA TYR A 246 -9.20 40.19 -4.79
C TYR A 246 -8.51 41.39 -5.42
N SER A 247 -8.16 42.40 -4.63
CA SER A 247 -7.57 43.66 -5.13
C SER A 247 -6.85 44.41 -4.01
N THR A 248 -5.73 45.02 -4.35
CA THR A 248 -5.08 46.04 -3.52
C THR A 248 -5.69 47.43 -3.73
N GLU A 249 -6.43 47.64 -4.81
CA GLU A 249 -6.92 48.94 -5.24
C GLU A 249 -8.45 49.08 -5.19
N VAL A 250 -9.12 48.27 -4.41
CA VAL A 250 -10.59 48.23 -4.31
C VAL A 250 -11.21 49.62 -4.00
N ILE A 251 -10.57 50.38 -3.14
CA ILE A 251 -11.04 51.72 -2.78
C ILE A 251 -10.95 52.67 -3.98
N LYS A 252 -9.86 52.57 -4.76
CA LYS A 252 -9.69 53.36 -6.00
C LYS A 252 -10.63 52.88 -7.07
N ALA A 253 -10.94 51.62 -7.12
CA ALA A 253 -11.87 51.03 -8.08
C ALA A 253 -13.30 51.59 -8.01
N LYS A 254 -13.69 52.11 -6.85
CA LYS A 254 -14.96 52.81 -6.67
C LYS A 254 -15.13 53.95 -7.68
N ASN A 255 -14.03 54.64 -7.98
CA ASN A 255 -14.02 55.83 -8.88
C ASN A 255 -13.42 55.52 -10.26
N CYS A 256 -12.99 54.29 -10.49
CA CYS A 256 -12.26 53.87 -11.70
C CYS A 256 -12.88 52.59 -12.33
N LYS A 257 -14.12 52.70 -12.79
CA LYS A 257 -14.87 51.57 -13.39
C LYS A 257 -14.14 50.94 -14.57
N GLU A 258 -13.40 51.73 -15.32
CA GLU A 258 -12.64 51.31 -16.51
C GLU A 258 -11.54 50.26 -16.24
N LYS A 259 -11.09 50.17 -14.98
CA LYS A 259 -10.07 49.17 -14.57
C LYS A 259 -10.60 47.73 -14.47
N TYR A 260 -11.91 47.56 -14.53
CA TYR A 260 -12.53 46.25 -14.31
C TYR A 260 -13.39 45.86 -15.54
N PRO A 261 -13.50 44.55 -15.82
CA PRO A 261 -14.32 44.07 -16.92
C PRO A 261 -15.78 44.58 -16.84
N SER A 262 -16.37 44.96 -17.99
CA SER A 262 -17.75 45.46 -18.06
C SER A 262 -18.78 44.47 -17.50
N ASP A 263 -18.54 43.16 -17.65
CA ASP A 263 -19.41 42.11 -17.11
C ASP A 263 -19.54 42.14 -15.58
N TRP A 264 -18.56 42.65 -14.90
CA TRP A 264 -18.60 42.87 -13.48
C TRP A 264 -19.64 43.90 -13.07
N PHE A 265 -19.65 45.01 -13.80
CA PHE A 265 -20.58 46.08 -13.52
C PHE A 265 -22.00 45.72 -13.91
N SER A 266 -22.17 44.96 -14.99
CA SER A 266 -23.47 44.45 -15.39
C SER A 266 -24.04 43.47 -14.37
N ARG A 267 -23.22 42.57 -13.85
CA ARG A 267 -23.60 41.65 -12.74
C ARG A 267 -24.01 42.42 -11.49
N CYS A 268 -23.46 43.59 -11.29
CA CYS A 268 -23.73 44.43 -10.13
C CYS A 268 -24.80 45.51 -10.40
N ASN A 269 -25.60 45.36 -11.44
CA ASN A 269 -26.54 46.36 -11.94
C ASN A 269 -25.93 47.74 -12.23
N GLY A 270 -24.63 47.72 -12.50
CA GLY A 270 -23.94 48.71 -13.29
C GLY A 270 -23.46 49.98 -12.64
N ASN A 271 -24.09 50.51 -11.61
CA ASN A 271 -23.72 51.86 -11.16
C ASN A 271 -22.51 51.89 -10.22
N ASP A 272 -22.34 50.85 -9.43
CA ASP A 272 -21.26 50.76 -8.47
C ASP A 272 -21.06 49.29 -8.07
N PHE A 273 -19.99 48.69 -8.51
CA PHE A 273 -19.72 47.32 -8.21
C PHE A 273 -19.42 47.08 -6.70
N ILE A 274 -19.14 48.15 -5.96
CA ILE A 274 -18.91 48.09 -4.50
C ILE A 274 -20.24 48.01 -3.76
N THR A 275 -21.35 48.46 -4.33
CA THR A 275 -22.68 48.46 -3.70
C THR A 275 -23.75 47.62 -4.42
N PRO A 276 -23.42 46.61 -5.18
CA PRO A 276 -24.36 45.91 -6.06
C PRO A 276 -25.54 45.28 -5.34
N TYR A 277 -25.31 44.78 -4.14
CA TYR A 277 -26.32 44.11 -3.31
C TYR A 277 -27.36 45.10 -2.70
N LYS A 278 -27.15 46.41 -2.73
CA LYS A 278 -28.13 47.37 -2.24
C LYS A 278 -29.42 47.41 -3.03
N ARG A 279 -29.34 47.01 -4.29
CA ARG A 279 -30.45 47.14 -5.24
C ARG A 279 -31.24 45.84 -5.40
N GLY A 280 -31.00 44.83 -4.63
CA GLY A 280 -31.69 43.58 -4.76
C GLY A 280 -31.34 42.81 -6.03
N ASP A 281 -30.14 43.03 -6.60
CA ASP A 281 -29.60 42.29 -7.72
C ASP A 281 -29.67 40.80 -7.42
N THR A 282 -30.10 40.03 -8.40
CA THR A 282 -30.23 38.57 -8.27
C THR A 282 -28.91 37.87 -7.98
N LEU A 283 -27.80 38.40 -8.49
CA LEU A 283 -26.46 37.93 -8.24
C LEU A 283 -26.01 38.19 -6.77
N PHE A 284 -26.40 39.32 -6.23
CA PHE A 284 -26.08 39.82 -4.89
C PHE A 284 -27.31 39.93 -4.00
N GLY A 285 -28.49 39.58 -4.51
CA GLY A 285 -29.77 39.76 -3.87
C GLY A 285 -29.89 39.22 -2.48
N LYS A 286 -29.11 38.23 -2.15
CA LYS A 286 -28.82 37.82 -0.79
C LYS A 286 -27.52 38.46 -0.38
N ARG A 287 -27.54 39.54 0.40
CA ARG A 287 -26.35 40.23 0.94
C ARG A 287 -25.29 39.33 1.56
N LYS A 288 -25.49 38.04 1.53
CA LYS A 288 -24.58 37.02 2.02
C LYS A 288 -23.57 36.54 0.97
N ASP A 289 -23.87 36.74 -0.33
CA ASP A 289 -23.09 36.21 -1.42
C ASP A 289 -22.43 37.37 -2.16
N TYR A 290 -21.26 37.76 -1.70
CA TYR A 290 -20.47 38.80 -2.34
C TYR A 290 -19.59 38.17 -3.41
N TYR A 291 -19.81 38.61 -4.63
CA TYR A 291 -19.09 38.13 -5.80
C TYR A 291 -17.96 39.07 -6.17
N MET A 292 -16.78 38.53 -6.26
CA MET A 292 -15.57 39.28 -6.41
C MET A 292 -14.61 38.60 -7.35
N LYS A 293 -13.79 39.38 -8.02
CA LYS A 293 -12.73 38.94 -8.90
C LYS A 293 -11.40 39.07 -8.20
N MET A 294 -10.59 38.04 -8.24
CA MET A 294 -9.23 38.11 -7.71
C MET A 294 -8.37 38.94 -8.66
N THR A 295 -7.71 39.95 -8.10
CA THR A 295 -6.67 40.70 -8.83
C THR A 295 -5.29 40.44 -8.21
N SER A 296 -5.07 40.78 -6.96
CA SER A 296 -3.89 40.50 -6.15
C SER A 296 -3.98 41.24 -4.80
N GLY A 297 -3.24 40.77 -3.81
CA GLY A 297 -3.00 41.47 -2.54
C GLY A 297 -4.00 41.15 -1.46
N PHE A 298 -5.23 41.63 -1.53
CA PHE A 298 -6.22 41.45 -0.48
C PHE A 298 -7.55 40.93 -0.99
N VAL A 299 -8.22 40.12 -0.17
CA VAL A 299 -9.61 39.71 -0.33
C VAL A 299 -10.49 40.74 0.39
N TYR A 300 -11.53 41.20 -0.26
CA TYR A 300 -12.44 42.22 0.26
C TYR A 300 -13.88 41.71 0.30
N ILE A 301 -14.55 42.15 1.36
CA ILE A 301 -15.98 42.07 1.51
C ILE A 301 -16.47 43.45 1.98
N HIS A 302 -17.61 43.89 1.53
CA HIS A 302 -18.15 45.15 1.98
C HIS A 302 -19.64 45.05 2.27
N THR A 303 -20.10 45.94 3.12
CA THR A 303 -21.50 46.16 3.46
C THR A 303 -21.87 47.61 3.14
N SER A 304 -22.96 47.83 2.45
CA SER A 304 -23.31 49.15 1.98
C SER A 304 -22.33 49.68 0.93
N SER A 305 -21.96 50.91 0.95
CA SER A 305 -21.00 51.53 0.03
C SER A 305 -19.57 51.56 0.57
N LYS A 306 -19.33 50.96 1.72
CA LYS A 306 -18.01 50.97 2.40
C LYS A 306 -17.40 49.59 2.43
N ILE A 307 -16.12 49.53 2.21
CA ILE A 307 -15.33 48.32 2.47
C ILE A 307 -15.16 48.19 3.99
N VAL A 308 -15.72 47.14 4.57
CA VAL A 308 -15.76 46.94 6.02
C VAL A 308 -14.76 45.86 6.45
N SER A 309 -14.43 44.90 5.58
CA SER A 309 -13.59 43.79 5.94
C SER A 309 -12.64 43.42 4.81
N HIS A 310 -11.40 43.20 5.17
CA HIS A 310 -10.35 42.73 4.25
C HIS A 310 -9.39 41.82 4.98
N ILE A 311 -8.67 41.01 4.24
CA ILE A 311 -7.64 40.07 4.75
C ILE A 311 -6.65 39.84 3.60
N PRO A 312 -5.37 39.56 3.86
CA PRO A 312 -4.42 39.19 2.81
C PRO A 312 -4.91 38.00 1.98
N ASP A 313 -4.69 38.04 0.68
CA ASP A 313 -4.99 36.89 -0.22
C ASP A 313 -4.09 35.68 0.06
N LYS A 314 -2.87 35.95 0.50
CA LYS A 314 -1.91 34.94 0.94
C LYS A 314 -1.38 35.34 2.31
N ILE A 315 -1.62 34.50 3.31
CA ILE A 315 -1.10 34.72 4.66
C ILE A 315 0.16 33.89 4.83
N LEU A 316 1.24 34.53 5.26
CA LEU A 316 2.48 33.85 5.57
C LEU A 316 2.27 32.94 6.79
N LEU A 317 2.68 31.68 6.67
CA LEU A 317 2.65 30.71 7.76
C LEU A 317 3.87 30.93 8.67
N ASP A 318 3.83 32.03 9.40
CA ASP A 318 4.85 32.43 10.37
C ASP A 318 4.43 32.10 11.82
N ASN A 319 5.31 32.41 12.75
CA ASN A 319 5.06 32.19 14.18
C ASN A 319 3.86 32.98 14.71
N ASN A 320 3.62 34.20 14.22
CA ASN A 320 2.53 35.08 14.70
C ASN A 320 1.16 34.57 14.22
N PHE A 321 1.05 34.15 12.98
CA PHE A 321 -0.19 33.54 12.47
C PHE A 321 -0.44 32.20 13.15
N GLY A 322 0.61 31.39 13.37
CA GLY A 322 0.52 30.18 14.18
C GLY A 322 -0.03 30.45 15.58
N PHE A 323 0.53 31.47 16.27
CA PHE A 323 0.06 31.85 17.58
C PHE A 323 -1.42 32.29 17.60
N LEU A 324 -1.84 33.08 16.62
CA LEU A 324 -3.25 33.51 16.49
C LEU A 324 -4.19 32.29 16.34
N ILE A 325 -3.82 31.31 15.52
CA ILE A 325 -4.59 30.07 15.40
C ILE A 325 -4.58 29.28 16.71
N GLY A 326 -3.42 29.12 17.35
CA GLY A 326 -3.28 28.42 18.62
C GLY A 326 -4.16 29.00 19.73
N ILE A 327 -4.14 30.31 19.93
CA ILE A 327 -4.96 30.98 20.95
C ILE A 327 -6.46 30.97 20.61
N TYR A 328 -6.82 30.99 19.29
CA TYR A 328 -8.19 30.77 18.87
C TYR A 328 -8.66 29.35 19.21
N LEU A 329 -7.85 28.34 18.99
CA LEU A 329 -8.18 26.95 19.32
C LEU A 329 -8.40 26.79 20.84
N ALA A 330 -7.62 27.48 21.67
CA ALA A 330 -7.78 27.48 23.13
C ALA A 330 -9.04 28.26 23.55
N GLU A 331 -9.03 29.58 23.43
CA GLU A 331 -9.95 30.52 24.06
C GLU A 331 -10.77 31.35 23.07
N GLY A 332 -10.66 31.07 21.75
CA GLY A 332 -11.32 31.84 20.71
C GLY A 332 -12.75 31.37 20.39
N TRP A 333 -13.55 32.27 19.87
CA TRP A 333 -14.83 31.97 19.24
C TRP A 333 -15.04 32.89 18.03
N SER A 334 -15.85 32.48 17.10
CA SER A 334 -16.21 33.30 15.95
C SER A 334 -17.72 33.44 15.82
N THR A 335 -18.13 34.62 15.39
CA THR A 335 -19.51 34.98 15.06
C THR A 335 -19.60 35.13 13.53
N LYS A 336 -20.73 35.71 13.05
CA LYS A 336 -20.84 36.03 11.62
C LYS A 336 -19.95 37.21 11.20
N THR A 337 -19.57 38.09 12.13
CA THR A 337 -18.93 39.38 11.81
C THR A 337 -17.62 39.66 12.52
N PHE A 338 -17.28 38.93 13.56
CA PHE A 338 -16.05 39.11 14.32
C PHE A 338 -15.52 37.83 14.92
N VAL A 339 -14.24 37.82 15.23
CA VAL A 339 -13.54 36.79 16.00
C VAL A 339 -13.30 37.32 17.40
N GLY A 340 -13.61 36.54 18.41
CA GLY A 340 -13.34 36.90 19.81
C GLY A 340 -12.27 35.99 20.42
N VAL A 341 -11.43 36.57 21.29
CA VAL A 341 -10.47 35.83 22.13
C VAL A 341 -10.63 36.34 23.56
N SER A 342 -10.99 35.43 24.47
CA SER A 342 -11.14 35.77 25.90
C SER A 342 -9.88 35.46 26.67
N ASN A 343 -9.07 36.45 26.96
CA ASN A 343 -7.87 36.26 27.78
C ASN A 343 -7.54 37.48 28.61
N ASN A 344 -7.19 37.27 29.89
CA ASN A 344 -6.84 38.35 30.82
C ASN A 344 -5.37 38.73 30.77
N ASP A 345 -4.51 37.93 30.17
CA ASP A 345 -3.08 38.24 30.02
C ASP A 345 -2.87 39.31 28.95
N GLU A 346 -2.19 40.38 29.32
CA GLU A 346 -1.93 41.52 28.43
C GLU A 346 -0.94 41.18 27.33
N VAL A 347 0.05 40.32 27.61
CA VAL A 347 1.09 39.92 26.64
C VAL A 347 0.45 39.10 25.52
N ILE A 348 -0.45 38.18 25.86
CA ILE A 348 -1.20 37.37 24.88
C ILE A 348 -2.06 38.29 24.02
N ARG A 349 -2.83 39.21 24.64
CA ARG A 349 -3.68 40.13 23.87
C ARG A 349 -2.85 41.03 22.96
N LYS A 350 -1.71 41.57 23.45
CA LYS A 350 -0.81 42.38 22.65
C LYS A 350 -0.32 41.66 21.39
N ARG A 351 0.10 40.41 21.54
CA ARG A 351 0.57 39.63 20.39
C ARG A 351 -0.52 39.36 19.35
N VAL A 352 -1.79 39.21 19.77
CA VAL A 352 -2.92 39.12 18.86
C VAL A 352 -3.20 40.46 18.19
N THR A 353 -3.09 41.59 18.91
CA THR A 353 -3.30 42.94 18.35
C THR A 353 -2.19 43.32 17.39
N ASP A 354 -0.93 42.93 17.65
CA ASP A 354 0.20 43.15 16.76
C ASP A 354 -0.04 42.49 15.38
N PHE A 355 -0.65 41.30 15.36
CA PHE A 355 -1.09 40.66 14.08
C PHE A 355 -2.17 41.50 13.39
N CYS A 356 -3.15 41.98 14.12
CA CYS A 356 -4.22 42.80 13.54
C CYS A 356 -3.67 44.12 12.96
N ASP A 357 -2.74 44.74 13.67
CA ASP A 357 -2.10 45.99 13.27
C ASP A 357 -1.26 45.84 11.98
N CYS A 358 -0.55 44.70 11.84
CA CYS A 358 0.20 44.39 10.63
C CYS A 358 -0.69 44.37 9.36
N TYR A 359 -1.95 43.98 9.50
CA TYR A 359 -2.90 43.85 8.37
C TYR A 359 -4.00 44.90 8.37
N GLY A 360 -3.93 45.88 9.27
CA GLY A 360 -4.92 46.95 9.36
C GLY A 360 -6.32 46.49 9.77
N ILE A 361 -6.40 45.42 10.54
CA ILE A 361 -7.67 44.83 11.00
C ILE A 361 -8.08 45.50 12.31
N THR A 362 -9.28 46.08 12.36
CA THR A 362 -9.81 46.78 13.53
C THR A 362 -10.19 45.81 14.65
N TYR A 363 -9.89 46.15 15.88
CA TYR A 363 -10.24 45.38 17.06
C TYR A 363 -10.70 46.29 18.21
N HIS A 364 -11.43 45.71 19.18
CA HIS A 364 -11.86 46.36 20.37
C HIS A 364 -11.73 45.44 21.61
N LEU A 365 -11.26 45.99 22.70
CA LEU A 365 -11.24 45.30 24.00
C LEU A 365 -12.57 45.58 24.76
N VAL A 366 -13.28 44.53 25.07
CA VAL A 366 -14.53 44.58 25.84
C VAL A 366 -14.28 43.95 27.19
N THR A 367 -14.32 44.79 28.23
CA THR A 367 -14.22 44.32 29.62
C THR A 367 -15.61 44.12 30.18
N SER A 368 -15.97 42.90 30.51
CA SER A 368 -17.25 42.57 31.12
C SER A 368 -17.08 42.21 32.60
N LYS A 369 -17.85 42.90 33.47
CA LYS A 369 -18.01 42.56 34.88
C LYS A 369 -19.31 41.73 34.99
N GLY A 370 -19.22 40.41 34.88
CA GLY A 370 -20.43 39.57 34.89
C GLY A 370 -20.74 38.99 36.25
N LYS A 371 -22.06 38.84 36.58
CA LYS A 371 -22.55 38.11 37.77
C LYS A 371 -22.10 36.65 37.86
N ASN A 372 -21.63 36.09 36.76
CA ASN A 372 -21.20 34.69 36.66
C ASN A 372 -19.66 34.51 36.65
N VAL A 373 -18.88 35.60 36.77
CA VAL A 373 -17.41 35.53 36.82
C VAL A 373 -17.02 35.49 38.27
N ARG A 374 -16.57 34.36 38.79
CA ARG A 374 -15.99 34.25 40.15
C ARG A 374 -14.78 35.15 40.24
N ASN A 375 -14.96 36.29 40.93
CA ASN A 375 -13.90 37.26 41.33
C ASN A 375 -13.02 37.80 40.17
N GLY A 376 -13.63 38.26 39.06
CA GLY A 376 -12.79 38.87 38.03
C GLY A 376 -13.52 39.62 36.92
N THR A 377 -12.78 40.45 36.24
CA THR A 377 -13.13 41.01 34.92
C THR A 377 -12.75 40.04 33.83
N SER A 378 -13.64 39.73 32.86
CA SER A 378 -13.31 39.05 31.62
C SER A 378 -12.93 40.09 30.57
N ASN A 379 -11.78 39.98 30.00
CA ASN A 379 -11.30 40.83 28.93
C ASN A 379 -11.40 40.08 27.61
N ASP A 380 -12.38 40.46 26.77
CA ASP A 380 -12.64 39.88 25.48
C ASP A 380 -12.09 40.79 24.38
N LEU A 381 -11.11 40.32 23.63
CA LEU A 381 -10.61 41.00 22.43
C LEU A 381 -11.47 40.60 21.25
N LYS A 382 -12.20 41.57 20.68
CA LYS A 382 -13.04 41.38 19.49
C LYS A 382 -12.37 41.96 18.26
N ILE A 383 -12.06 41.10 17.30
CA ILE A 383 -11.43 41.41 16.02
C ILE A 383 -12.52 41.54 14.96
N HIS A 384 -12.74 42.76 14.48
CA HIS A 384 -13.83 43.08 13.56
C HIS A 384 -13.47 42.79 12.12
N SER A 385 -13.55 41.51 11.74
CA SER A 385 -13.36 41.08 10.37
C SER A 385 -14.31 39.92 10.05
N THR A 386 -15.25 40.14 9.15
CA THR A 386 -16.20 39.14 8.66
C THR A 386 -15.46 38.04 7.90
N LEU A 387 -14.42 38.38 7.13
CA LEU A 387 -13.61 37.43 6.41
C LEU A 387 -12.81 36.55 7.36
N LEU A 388 -12.15 37.15 8.35
CA LEU A 388 -11.41 36.41 9.37
C LEU A 388 -12.33 35.45 10.14
N ALA A 389 -13.54 35.94 10.52
CA ALA A 389 -14.53 35.11 11.20
C ALA A 389 -15.00 33.91 10.36
N ARG A 390 -15.21 34.13 9.07
CA ARG A 390 -15.53 33.04 8.12
C ARG A 390 -14.36 32.07 7.93
N MET A 391 -13.15 32.60 7.79
CA MET A 391 -11.93 31.80 7.70
C MET A 391 -11.82 30.86 8.89
N PHE A 392 -11.82 31.37 10.12
CA PHE A 392 -11.71 30.54 11.32
C PHE A 392 -12.81 29.49 11.44
N LYS A 393 -14.04 29.85 11.01
CA LYS A 393 -15.14 28.90 10.99
C LYS A 393 -14.87 27.73 10.03
N ILE A 394 -14.23 27.98 8.89
CA ILE A 394 -13.93 26.93 7.89
C ILE A 394 -12.73 26.10 8.31
N ILE A 395 -11.63 26.74 8.77
CA ILE A 395 -10.35 26.06 9.01
C ILE A 395 -10.20 25.47 10.41
N CYS A 396 -10.96 25.94 11.41
CA CYS A 396 -10.85 25.51 12.82
C CYS A 396 -12.19 25.17 13.45
N ASP A 397 -13.31 25.50 12.81
CA ASP A 397 -14.68 25.48 13.30
C ASP A 397 -14.89 26.37 14.56
N THR A 398 -16.08 26.36 15.12
CA THR A 398 -16.49 27.12 16.29
C THR A 398 -17.10 26.24 17.36
N GLY A 399 -16.92 26.61 18.63
CA GLY A 399 -17.42 25.82 19.76
C GLY A 399 -16.44 24.74 20.19
N SER A 400 -16.28 24.60 21.49
CA SER A 400 -15.22 23.77 22.12
C SER A 400 -15.20 22.29 21.69
N ALA A 401 -16.35 21.74 21.26
CA ALA A 401 -16.43 20.34 20.88
C ALA A 401 -16.06 20.07 19.40
N ASN A 402 -16.13 21.10 18.55
CA ASN A 402 -15.99 20.95 17.12
C ASN A 402 -14.63 21.45 16.60
N LYS A 403 -13.87 22.15 17.42
CA LYS A 403 -12.57 22.70 17.03
C LYS A 403 -11.61 21.57 16.64
N PHE A 404 -10.81 21.85 15.62
CA PHE A 404 -9.73 20.97 15.13
C PHE A 404 -8.54 21.79 14.64
N VAL A 405 -7.36 21.18 14.61
CA VAL A 405 -6.16 21.77 14.03
C VAL A 405 -6.36 21.86 12.50
N PRO A 406 -6.15 23.04 11.88
CA PRO A 406 -6.33 23.17 10.43
C PRO A 406 -5.39 22.26 9.65
N ASP A 407 -5.89 21.63 8.58
CA ASP A 407 -5.17 20.61 7.82
C ASP A 407 -3.82 21.10 7.28
N PHE A 408 -3.74 22.36 6.82
CA PHE A 408 -2.48 22.92 6.32
C PHE A 408 -1.40 23.05 7.41
N ALA A 409 -1.75 23.00 8.69
CA ALA A 409 -0.77 23.05 9.78
C ALA A 409 0.17 21.83 9.78
N TYR A 410 -0.26 20.70 9.24
CA TYR A 410 0.56 19.48 9.17
C TYR A 410 1.64 19.53 8.09
N THR A 411 1.54 20.44 7.13
CA THR A 411 2.56 20.70 6.11
C THR A 411 3.20 22.09 6.25
N ALA A 412 2.91 22.79 7.33
CA ALA A 412 3.42 24.15 7.59
C ALA A 412 4.89 24.14 8.09
N PRO A 413 5.61 25.26 7.95
CA PRO A 413 6.95 25.43 8.50
C PRO A 413 6.99 25.27 10.02
N LYS A 414 8.13 24.82 10.56
CA LYS A 414 8.35 24.64 12.01
C LYS A 414 8.01 25.88 12.82
N GLU A 415 8.30 27.07 12.30
CA GLU A 415 8.02 28.35 12.97
C GLU A 415 6.52 28.57 13.21
N PHE A 416 5.70 28.26 12.21
CA PHE A 416 4.24 28.30 12.36
C PHE A 416 3.74 27.30 13.41
N ILE A 417 4.23 26.07 13.36
CA ILE A 417 3.84 24.99 14.29
C ILE A 417 4.23 25.37 15.73
N THR A 418 5.43 25.92 15.95
CA THR A 418 5.85 26.40 17.28
C THR A 418 4.97 27.52 17.78
N GLY A 419 4.57 28.47 16.91
CA GLY A 419 3.63 29.53 17.25
C GLY A 419 2.25 28.98 17.62
N LEU A 420 1.72 28.02 16.85
CA LEU A 420 0.43 27.40 17.12
C LEU A 420 0.42 26.68 18.48
N ILE A 421 1.46 25.90 18.75
CA ILE A 421 1.59 25.20 20.03
C ILE A 421 1.75 26.18 21.18
N ASP A 422 2.56 27.25 21.03
CA ASP A 422 2.67 28.31 22.05
C ASP A 422 1.29 28.93 22.33
N GLY A 423 0.57 29.38 21.31
CA GLY A 423 -0.75 29.98 21.48
C GLY A 423 -1.74 29.05 22.18
N TYR A 424 -1.78 27.79 21.80
CA TYR A 424 -2.69 26.82 22.41
C TYR A 424 -2.33 26.48 23.86
N PHE A 425 -1.06 26.25 24.17
CA PHE A 425 -0.61 25.96 25.54
C PHE A 425 -0.60 27.20 26.44
N SER A 426 -0.35 28.38 25.90
CA SER A 426 -0.48 29.65 26.65
C SER A 426 -1.93 29.89 27.05
N GLY A 427 -2.92 29.51 26.23
CA GLY A 427 -4.34 29.55 26.62
C GLY A 427 -4.71 28.40 27.56
N ASP A 428 -4.95 27.23 27.04
CA ASP A 428 -5.51 26.05 27.75
C ASP A 428 -4.47 25.15 28.45
N GLY A 429 -3.18 25.36 28.23
CA GLY A 429 -2.15 24.54 28.85
C GLY A 429 -2.00 24.77 30.36
N CYS A 430 -1.68 23.71 31.09
CA CYS A 430 -1.37 23.74 32.52
C CYS A 430 0.02 23.12 32.76
N VAL A 431 0.91 23.90 33.37
CA VAL A 431 2.22 23.43 33.81
C VAL A 431 2.13 23.11 35.31
N ASN A 432 2.16 21.79 35.63
CA ASN A 432 1.99 21.30 36.99
C ASN A 432 3.30 21.38 37.78
N LYS A 433 3.21 21.68 39.09
CA LYS A 433 4.36 21.69 40.00
C LYS A 433 5.12 20.34 40.07
N THR A 434 4.44 19.27 39.69
CA THR A 434 4.99 17.88 39.68
C THR A 434 5.83 17.55 38.45
N GLY A 435 6.00 18.49 37.52
CA GLY A 435 6.82 18.30 36.33
C GLY A 435 6.07 17.64 35.16
N SER A 436 4.78 17.91 35.01
CA SER A 436 4.01 17.54 33.82
C SER A 436 3.36 18.76 33.17
N ILE A 437 3.19 18.69 31.85
CA ILE A 437 2.47 19.69 31.07
C ILE A 437 1.23 19.01 30.55
N THR A 438 0.06 19.57 30.85
CA THR A 438 -1.23 19.01 30.48
C THR A 438 -2.06 20.03 29.70
N VAL A 439 -2.80 19.53 28.73
CA VAL A 439 -3.81 20.30 28.02
C VAL A 439 -5.07 19.45 27.87
N SER A 440 -6.24 20.07 27.94
CA SER A 440 -7.53 19.37 27.88
C SER A 440 -8.49 20.03 26.91
N SER A 441 -9.26 19.23 26.19
CA SER A 441 -10.31 19.70 25.29
C SER A 441 -11.49 18.72 25.28
N VAL A 442 -12.65 19.22 24.89
CA VAL A 442 -13.83 18.40 24.63
C VAL A 442 -13.78 17.82 23.21
N SER A 443 -12.91 18.34 22.34
CA SER A 443 -12.65 17.81 21.00
C SER A 443 -11.50 16.81 21.03
N GLU A 444 -11.79 15.58 20.68
CA GLU A 444 -10.78 14.52 20.52
C GLU A 444 -9.85 14.82 19.36
N GLN A 445 -10.41 15.26 18.23
CA GLN A 445 -9.63 15.59 17.03
C GLN A 445 -8.61 16.70 17.27
N LEU A 446 -8.97 17.72 18.08
CA LEU A 446 -8.05 18.78 18.45
C LEU A 446 -6.88 18.23 19.25
N ILE A 447 -7.13 17.38 20.24
CA ILE A 447 -6.09 16.78 21.09
C ILE A 447 -5.18 15.83 20.29
N GLN A 448 -5.74 15.05 19.40
CA GLN A 448 -4.95 14.19 18.49
C GLN A 448 -4.09 15.03 17.53
N GLY A 449 -4.66 16.10 16.95
CA GLY A 449 -3.93 17.02 16.08
C GLY A 449 -2.76 17.72 16.77
N ILE A 450 -2.96 18.20 17.97
CA ILE A 450 -1.89 18.80 18.79
C ILE A 450 -0.80 17.76 19.11
N SER A 451 -1.18 16.53 19.44
CA SER A 451 -0.22 15.45 19.68
C SER A 451 0.59 15.12 18.42
N PHE A 452 -0.03 15.14 17.26
CA PHE A 452 0.67 14.93 15.99
C PHE A 452 1.67 16.07 15.71
N LEU A 453 1.28 17.33 15.87
CA LEU A 453 2.20 18.48 15.71
C LEU A 453 3.39 18.43 16.68
N LEU A 454 3.18 17.96 17.90
CA LEU A 454 4.26 17.76 18.89
C LEU A 454 5.25 16.67 18.45
N SER A 455 4.80 15.68 17.66
CA SER A 455 5.68 14.62 17.15
C SER A 455 6.74 15.16 16.18
N TYR A 456 6.48 16.24 15.45
CA TYR A 456 7.49 16.93 14.62
C TYR A 456 8.68 17.49 15.44
N MET A 457 8.46 17.69 16.72
CA MET A 457 9.50 18.12 17.66
C MET A 457 10.01 16.95 18.52
N GLY A 458 9.54 15.73 18.25
CA GLY A 458 9.87 14.53 19.01
C GLY A 458 9.35 14.56 20.45
N ILE A 459 8.22 15.21 20.68
CA ILE A 459 7.56 15.33 21.99
C ILE A 459 6.37 14.39 22.02
N PHE A 460 6.40 13.41 22.91
CA PHE A 460 5.34 12.42 23.07
C PHE A 460 4.41 12.77 24.23
N GLY A 461 3.09 12.72 23.98
CA GLY A 461 2.05 12.92 24.98
C GLY A 461 1.16 11.68 25.14
N ARG A 462 0.66 11.46 26.33
CA ARG A 462 -0.32 10.41 26.66
C ARG A 462 -1.72 10.96 26.59
N PHE A 463 -2.62 10.18 26.04
CA PHE A 463 -4.05 10.47 26.06
C PHE A 463 -4.70 9.90 27.31
N SER A 464 -5.61 10.65 27.88
CA SER A 464 -6.54 10.16 28.91
C SER A 464 -7.89 10.83 28.74
N THR A 465 -8.94 10.16 29.17
CA THR A 465 -10.29 10.68 29.09
C THR A 465 -10.87 10.81 30.49
N PHE A 466 -11.57 11.89 30.71
CA PHE A 466 -12.24 12.14 31.98
C PHE A 466 -13.70 12.57 31.75
N GLN A 467 -14.63 11.94 32.45
CA GLN A 467 -16.03 12.34 32.43
C GLN A 467 -16.37 13.02 33.75
N GLN A 468 -16.66 14.32 33.72
CA GLN A 468 -17.05 15.05 34.88
C GLN A 468 -18.42 14.54 35.39
N LYS A 469 -18.52 14.25 36.66
CA LYS A 469 -19.78 13.85 37.30
C LYS A 469 -20.72 15.04 37.58
N LYS A 470 -20.17 16.25 37.75
CA LYS A 470 -20.90 17.53 37.97
C LYS A 470 -20.15 18.67 37.30
N ASN A 471 -20.88 19.60 36.68
CA ASN A 471 -20.33 20.79 36.08
C ASN A 471 -20.52 21.97 37.04
N ASN A 472 -19.48 22.78 37.26
CA ASN A 472 -19.54 23.96 38.16
C ASN A 472 -20.49 25.07 37.67
N VAL A 473 -20.98 24.98 36.41
CA VAL A 473 -21.86 25.99 35.77
C VAL A 473 -23.31 25.51 35.68
N GLY A 474 -23.67 24.38 36.29
CA GLY A 474 -25.06 23.87 36.33
C GLY A 474 -25.60 23.34 34.98
N SER A 475 -24.80 23.13 33.98
CA SER A 475 -25.22 22.57 32.68
C SER A 475 -25.53 21.10 32.84
N LYS A 476 -26.71 20.66 32.29
CA LYS A 476 -27.17 19.28 32.33
C LYS A 476 -26.40 18.35 31.34
N ASN A 477 -25.69 18.91 30.36
CA ASN A 477 -24.93 18.17 29.35
C ASN A 477 -23.49 17.99 29.78
N ILE A 478 -23.17 16.80 30.30
CA ILE A 478 -21.81 16.42 30.71
C ILE A 478 -21.12 15.84 29.47
N LYS A 479 -20.10 16.53 28.94
CA LYS A 479 -19.26 16.09 27.84
C LYS A 479 -18.02 15.37 28.34
N ARG A 480 -17.56 14.38 27.57
CA ARG A 480 -16.27 13.71 27.77
C ARG A 480 -15.15 14.69 27.49
N THR A 481 -14.14 14.76 28.36
CA THR A 481 -12.97 15.62 28.21
C THR A 481 -11.76 14.74 27.87
N TYR A 482 -11.03 15.11 26.83
CA TYR A 482 -9.80 14.46 26.38
C TYR A 482 -8.61 15.27 26.91
N ILE A 483 -7.63 14.60 27.46
CA ILE A 483 -6.45 15.19 28.09
C ILE A 483 -5.21 14.65 27.39
N LEU A 484 -4.33 15.57 27.00
CA LEU A 484 -2.97 15.25 26.55
C LEU A 484 -2.00 15.60 27.69
N ASP A 485 -1.22 14.62 28.12
CA ASP A 485 -0.32 14.73 29.26
C ASP A 485 1.12 14.44 28.84
N ILE A 486 1.98 15.46 28.89
CA ILE A 486 3.41 15.40 28.54
C ILE A 486 4.18 15.25 29.86
N LYS A 487 5.01 14.21 29.96
CA LYS A 487 5.75 13.84 31.19
C LYS A 487 7.23 13.62 30.95
N ASN A 488 7.98 13.63 32.03
CA ASN A 488 9.40 13.23 32.08
C ASN A 488 10.30 14.03 31.11
N GLY A 489 11.22 13.37 30.42
CA GLY A 489 12.15 14.00 29.46
C GLY A 489 11.48 14.78 28.34
N PHE A 490 10.22 14.46 28.00
CA PHE A 490 9.47 15.21 26.99
C PHE A 490 9.09 16.61 27.45
N CYS A 491 8.94 16.87 28.76
CA CYS A 491 8.76 18.23 29.30
C CYS A 491 10.02 19.08 29.09
N GLN A 492 11.21 18.51 29.26
CA GLN A 492 12.48 19.22 28.98
C GLN A 492 12.59 19.54 27.49
N LYS A 493 12.23 18.58 26.63
CA LYS A 493 12.24 18.79 25.17
C LYS A 493 11.22 19.86 24.78
N PHE A 494 10.03 19.84 25.37
CA PHE A 494 9.02 20.88 25.18
C PHE A 494 9.56 22.27 25.57
N ALA A 495 10.17 22.39 26.76
CA ALA A 495 10.74 23.65 27.25
C ALA A 495 11.89 24.19 26.39
N LYS A 496 12.61 23.31 25.71
CA LYS A 496 13.69 23.69 24.79
C LYS A 496 13.16 24.19 23.43
N GLU A 497 12.12 23.54 22.91
CA GLU A 497 11.60 23.82 21.56
C GLU A 497 10.53 24.93 21.58
N ILE A 498 9.77 25.08 22.68
CA ILE A 498 8.61 25.94 22.76
C ILE A 498 8.77 26.91 23.96
N LYS A 499 8.68 28.19 23.67
CA LYS A 499 8.57 29.26 24.68
C LYS A 499 7.13 29.70 24.78
N MET A 500 6.55 29.58 25.97
CA MET A 500 5.18 30.02 26.23
C MET A 500 5.12 31.54 26.38
N THR A 501 4.18 32.16 25.70
CA THR A 501 3.92 33.61 25.79
C THR A 501 3.35 34.00 27.16
N GLU A 502 2.57 33.12 27.82
CA GLU A 502 2.06 33.34 29.17
C GLU A 502 3.21 33.24 30.21
N GLY A 503 3.54 34.39 30.84
CA GLY A 503 4.74 34.53 31.63
C GLY A 503 4.80 33.66 32.89
N ASN A 504 3.68 33.39 33.55
CA ASN A 504 3.66 32.53 34.74
C ASN A 504 3.84 31.06 34.40
N LYS A 505 3.27 30.61 33.27
CA LYS A 505 3.45 29.23 32.78
C LYS A 505 4.88 29.04 32.32
N GLN A 506 5.46 30.02 31.65
CA GLN A 506 6.86 30.00 31.20
C GLN A 506 7.82 29.91 32.39
N LYS A 507 7.66 30.77 33.43
CA LYS A 507 8.47 30.69 34.63
C LYS A 507 8.39 29.34 35.33
N ARG A 508 7.19 28.76 35.45
CA ARG A 508 7.00 27.40 36.00
C ARG A 508 7.71 26.33 35.19
N LEU A 509 7.67 26.46 33.88
CA LEU A 509 8.33 25.53 32.96
C LEU A 509 9.86 25.58 33.14
N GLU A 510 10.42 26.75 33.25
CA GLU A 510 11.84 26.98 33.53
C GLU A 510 12.24 26.42 34.90
N GLU A 511 11.44 26.69 35.97
CA GLU A 511 11.68 26.16 37.32
C GLU A 511 11.72 24.61 37.34
N ILE A 512 10.80 23.95 36.64
CA ILE A 512 10.75 22.49 36.55
C ILE A 512 11.98 21.97 35.85
N THR A 513 12.42 22.64 34.79
CA THR A 513 13.58 22.26 33.99
C THR A 513 14.87 22.39 34.80
N LEU A 514 15.03 23.49 35.55
CA LEU A 514 16.19 23.73 36.41
C LEU A 514 16.27 22.76 37.60
N LYS A 515 15.16 22.48 38.24
CA LYS A 515 15.11 21.63 39.46
C LYS A 515 15.24 20.15 39.20
N LYS A 516 15.32 19.68 37.93
CA LYS A 516 15.35 18.24 37.56
C LYS A 516 14.32 17.38 38.31
N ILE A 517 13.15 17.98 38.62
CA ILE A 517 12.07 17.28 39.33
C ILE A 517 11.37 16.30 38.40
N PHE A 518 11.97 15.10 38.24
CA PHE A 518 11.39 14.04 37.48
C PHE A 518 11.16 12.82 38.38
N ARG A 519 10.06 12.83 39.11
CA ARG A 519 9.69 11.76 40.06
C ARG A 519 8.62 10.86 39.44
N TYR A 520 8.90 10.15 38.37
CA TYR A 520 7.95 9.11 37.95
C TYR A 520 8.63 7.85 37.42
N LYS A 521 8.18 6.69 37.97
CA LYS A 521 8.63 5.34 37.60
C LYS A 521 8.44 4.98 36.12
N CYS A 522 7.55 5.68 35.37
CA CYS A 522 7.30 5.44 33.95
C CYS A 522 8.48 5.74 33.00
N GLY A 523 9.42 6.61 33.41
CA GLY A 523 10.63 6.87 32.61
C GLY A 523 11.57 5.65 32.55
N ARG A 524 11.60 4.84 33.62
CA ARG A 524 12.48 3.66 33.70
C ARG A 524 12.09 2.53 32.75
N ILE A 525 10.83 2.47 32.31
CA ILE A 525 10.38 1.45 31.35
C ILE A 525 10.97 1.73 29.98
N GLN A 526 10.92 3.00 29.53
CA GLN A 526 11.49 3.41 28.24
C GLN A 526 13.03 3.38 28.20
N GLU A 527 13.70 3.41 29.37
CA GLU A 527 15.17 3.28 29.47
C GLU A 527 15.69 1.91 29.03
N LYS A 528 14.82 0.88 28.99
CA LYS A 528 15.14 -0.45 28.56
C LYS A 528 15.15 -0.61 27.03
N TYR A 529 14.59 0.37 26.29
CA TYR A 529 14.46 0.33 24.84
C TYR A 529 15.45 1.27 24.16
N PRO A 530 15.75 1.05 22.87
CA PRO A 530 16.61 1.91 22.08
C PRO A 530 16.09 3.37 22.08
N LYS A 531 16.95 4.34 22.44
CA LYS A 531 16.56 5.75 22.54
C LYS A 531 16.58 6.50 21.21
N ASP A 532 17.31 5.99 20.25
CA ASP A 532 17.56 6.54 18.92
C ASP A 532 16.40 6.33 17.93
N ARG A 533 15.41 5.54 18.30
CA ARG A 533 14.23 5.25 17.45
C ARG A 533 13.24 6.40 17.47
N ASP A 534 12.47 6.53 16.36
CA ASP A 534 11.41 7.54 16.20
C ASP A 534 10.08 7.14 16.85
N VAL A 535 10.01 5.95 17.41
CA VAL A 535 8.82 5.41 18.07
C VAL A 535 8.92 5.42 19.60
N TYR A 536 7.76 5.48 20.22
CA TYR A 536 7.55 5.19 21.64
C TYR A 536 7.06 3.74 21.77
N PHE A 537 7.60 3.01 22.72
CA PHE A 537 7.26 1.61 23.01
C PHE A 537 6.04 1.59 23.92
N ASP A 538 4.87 1.32 23.34
CA ASP A 538 3.58 1.45 24.01
C ASP A 538 2.95 0.10 24.30
N THR A 539 2.62 -0.16 25.56
CA THR A 539 2.15 -1.46 26.03
C THR A 539 0.64 -1.58 25.85
N ILE A 540 0.14 -2.71 25.37
CA ILE A 540 -1.28 -3.03 25.29
C ILE A 540 -1.84 -3.27 26.68
N VAL A 541 -2.92 -2.59 27.03
CA VAL A 541 -3.59 -2.70 28.34
C VAL A 541 -4.98 -3.31 28.25
N ASN A 542 -5.64 -3.23 27.10
CA ASN A 542 -6.96 -3.80 26.92
C ASN A 542 -7.17 -4.27 25.47
N ILE A 543 -7.89 -5.38 25.32
CA ILE A 543 -8.29 -5.96 24.03
C ILE A 543 -9.78 -6.29 24.13
N GLU A 544 -10.58 -5.79 23.19
CA GLU A 544 -12.03 -6.01 23.08
C GLU A 544 -12.37 -6.47 21.67
N PHE A 545 -13.40 -7.32 21.53
CA PHE A 545 -13.94 -7.70 20.23
C PHE A 545 -15.21 -6.91 19.93
N VAL A 546 -15.23 -6.19 18.81
CA VAL A 546 -16.29 -5.26 18.40
C VAL A 546 -16.75 -5.56 16.97
N GLU A 547 -17.97 -5.18 16.61
CA GLU A 547 -18.45 -5.25 15.24
C GLU A 547 -17.90 -4.06 14.41
N ALA A 548 -17.75 -4.24 13.09
CA ALA A 548 -17.35 -3.16 12.19
C ALA A 548 -18.44 -2.07 12.13
N THR A 549 -18.05 -0.80 12.15
CA THR A 549 -18.96 0.35 12.30
C THR A 549 -19.97 0.46 11.15
N ASN A 550 -19.56 0.21 9.91
CA ASN A 550 -20.44 0.25 8.73
C ASN A 550 -20.50 -1.08 7.96
N GLY A 551 -20.06 -2.18 8.60
CA GLY A 551 -20.03 -3.50 7.97
C GLY A 551 -18.95 -3.71 6.91
N LEU A 552 -18.03 -2.76 6.74
CA LEU A 552 -16.90 -2.81 5.82
C LEU A 552 -15.60 -2.48 6.55
N VAL A 553 -14.49 -2.91 6.00
CA VAL A 553 -13.14 -2.66 6.50
C VAL A 553 -12.23 -2.19 5.37
N TYR A 554 -11.18 -1.43 5.73
CA TYR A 554 -10.40 -0.61 4.81
C TYR A 554 -8.92 -0.78 5.04
N ASP A 555 -8.12 -0.72 3.96
CA ASP A 555 -6.67 -0.75 4.06
C ASP A 555 -5.96 -0.01 2.93
N PHE A 556 -4.66 0.21 3.12
CA PHE A 556 -3.74 0.80 2.15
C PHE A 556 -2.71 -0.23 1.71
N THR A 557 -2.11 0.02 0.55
CA THR A 557 -0.86 -0.59 0.10
C THR A 557 0.20 0.51 0.09
N ILE A 558 1.25 0.34 0.91
CA ILE A 558 2.29 1.35 1.10
C ILE A 558 3.61 0.87 0.49
N SER A 559 4.29 1.77 -0.23
CA SER A 559 5.62 1.50 -0.77
C SER A 559 6.64 1.19 0.34
N LYS A 560 7.65 0.40 0.05
CA LYS A 560 8.82 0.08 0.89
C LYS A 560 8.54 -0.57 2.24
N THR A 561 8.00 0.17 3.22
CA THR A 561 7.87 -0.28 4.62
C THR A 561 6.70 -1.21 4.84
N LYS A 562 5.68 -1.15 3.98
CA LYS A 562 4.43 -1.92 4.13
C LYS A 562 3.70 -1.64 5.45
N ASN A 563 3.83 -0.43 5.96
CA ASN A 563 3.21 0.03 7.19
C ASN A 563 2.64 1.42 7.00
N PHE A 564 1.66 1.79 7.81
CA PHE A 564 1.14 3.16 7.86
C PHE A 564 0.82 3.58 9.28
N ASN A 565 0.86 4.89 9.51
CA ASN A 565 0.57 5.46 10.80
C ASN A 565 -0.86 6.02 10.82
N LEU A 566 -1.62 5.62 11.82
CA LEU A 566 -2.89 6.27 12.13
C LEU A 566 -2.65 7.69 12.67
N PHE A 567 -3.65 8.53 12.57
CA PHE A 567 -3.56 9.91 13.05
C PHE A 567 -3.26 10.04 14.55
N ASN A 568 -3.66 9.04 15.34
CA ASN A 568 -3.32 8.97 16.76
C ASN A 568 -1.86 8.52 17.02
N GLY A 569 -1.12 8.13 15.99
CA GLY A 569 0.28 7.75 16.02
C GLY A 569 0.56 6.25 16.14
N LEU A 570 -0.44 5.36 16.23
CA LEU A 570 -0.22 3.91 16.15
C LEU A 570 0.22 3.52 14.74
N ILE A 571 1.18 2.59 14.65
CA ILE A 571 1.72 2.08 13.40
C ILE A 571 1.20 0.67 13.18
N LEU A 572 0.65 0.42 11.99
CA LEU A 572 0.07 -0.85 11.59
C LEU A 572 0.70 -1.35 10.30
N ARG A 573 0.71 -2.67 10.15
CA ARG A 573 1.10 -3.33 8.90
C ARG A 573 0.00 -3.16 7.86
N ASP A 574 0.35 -2.90 6.60
CA ASP A 574 -0.60 -2.90 5.48
C ASP A 574 -0.90 -4.31 4.97
N THR A 575 -1.88 -4.43 4.09
CA THR A 575 -2.12 -5.66 3.34
C THR A 575 -1.15 -5.70 2.17
N PHE A 576 -0.27 -6.67 2.20
CA PHE A 576 0.72 -6.84 1.15
C PHE A 576 0.08 -7.29 -0.17
N HIS A 577 -0.32 -6.34 -0.99
CA HIS A 577 -0.44 -6.52 -2.42
C HIS A 577 0.80 -5.87 -3.06
N LYS A 578 1.73 -6.68 -3.55
CA LYS A 578 2.80 -6.16 -4.39
C LYS A 578 2.17 -5.64 -5.68
N CYS A 579 1.82 -4.36 -5.70
CA CYS A 579 1.78 -3.60 -6.93
C CYS A 579 3.21 -3.14 -7.18
N GLY A 580 3.79 -3.62 -8.26
CA GLY A 580 5.12 -3.18 -8.65
C GLY A 580 5.10 -1.67 -8.89
N SER A 581 6.08 -0.97 -8.38
CA SER A 581 6.36 0.42 -8.72
C SER A 581 6.63 0.50 -10.23
N GLY A 582 5.79 1.26 -10.95
CA GLY A 582 5.88 1.36 -12.40
C GLY A 582 5.39 0.10 -13.14
N ASP A 583 5.82 -0.10 -14.36
CA ASP A 583 5.43 -1.21 -15.25
C ASP A 583 5.80 -2.64 -14.76
N LYS A 584 6.36 -2.79 -13.56
CA LYS A 584 6.64 -4.08 -12.92
C LYS A 584 5.38 -4.64 -12.26
N THR A 585 4.57 -5.35 -13.00
CA THR A 585 3.42 -6.10 -12.47
C THR A 585 3.86 -7.52 -12.13
N VAL A 586 4.14 -7.83 -10.87
CA VAL A 586 4.39 -9.21 -10.41
C VAL A 586 3.21 -9.65 -9.54
N THR A 587 2.55 -10.72 -9.95
CA THR A 587 1.46 -11.33 -9.17
C THR A 587 2.05 -11.97 -7.91
N THR A 588 1.56 -11.61 -6.73
CA THR A 588 2.01 -12.17 -5.44
C THR A 588 0.84 -12.44 -4.51
N GLY A 589 1.08 -13.15 -3.40
CA GLY A 589 0.04 -13.47 -2.43
C GLY A 589 -0.94 -14.53 -2.92
N VAL A 590 -2.21 -14.42 -2.51
CA VAL A 590 -3.27 -15.41 -2.84
C VAL A 590 -3.45 -15.62 -4.35
N PRO A 591 -3.50 -14.57 -5.20
CA PRO A 591 -3.63 -14.77 -6.64
C PRO A 591 -2.47 -15.59 -7.23
N ARG A 592 -1.26 -15.44 -6.71
CA ARG A 592 -0.10 -16.24 -7.15
C ARG A 592 -0.21 -17.69 -6.70
N ILE A 593 -0.68 -17.93 -5.47
CA ILE A 593 -0.94 -19.30 -4.99
C ILE A 593 -1.98 -19.98 -5.90
N GLU A 594 -3.05 -19.28 -6.27
CA GLU A 594 -4.08 -19.80 -7.17
C GLU A 594 -3.52 -20.08 -8.57
N GLU A 595 -2.68 -19.21 -9.13
CA GLU A 595 -1.99 -19.44 -10.40
C GLU A 595 -1.13 -20.71 -10.36
N LEU A 596 -0.37 -20.91 -9.28
CA LEU A 596 0.49 -22.07 -9.11
C LEU A 596 -0.32 -23.35 -8.91
N LEU A 597 -1.35 -23.34 -8.04
CA LEU A 597 -2.21 -24.50 -7.79
C LEU A 597 -3.01 -24.92 -9.06
N ASN A 598 -3.47 -23.94 -9.83
CA ASN A 598 -4.19 -24.18 -11.09
C ASN A 598 -3.23 -24.51 -12.25
N ALA A 599 -1.92 -24.43 -12.05
CA ALA A 599 -0.93 -24.62 -13.12
C ALA A 599 -1.30 -23.81 -14.37
N THR A 600 -1.60 -22.51 -14.19
CA THR A 600 -2.09 -21.63 -15.25
C THR A 600 -1.07 -21.53 -16.39
N LYS A 601 -1.50 -21.77 -17.63
CA LYS A 601 -0.61 -21.72 -18.80
C LYS A 601 -0.20 -20.30 -19.15
N ASP A 602 -1.14 -19.38 -19.05
CA ASP A 602 -0.95 -17.95 -19.34
C ASP A 602 -1.15 -17.13 -18.04
N PRO A 603 -0.11 -17.00 -17.19
CA PRO A 603 -0.19 -16.19 -15.98
C PRO A 603 -0.38 -14.71 -16.33
N LYS A 604 -1.04 -13.96 -15.45
CA LYS A 604 -1.38 -12.54 -15.68
C LYS A 604 -0.16 -11.65 -15.90
N SER A 605 0.94 -11.96 -15.23
CA SER A 605 2.22 -11.28 -15.44
C SER A 605 3.34 -12.29 -15.53
N VAL A 606 4.01 -12.30 -16.66
CA VAL A 606 5.16 -13.17 -16.90
C VAL A 606 6.42 -12.33 -16.87
N ASN A 607 7.42 -12.76 -16.09
CA ASN A 607 8.73 -12.12 -16.04
C ASN A 607 9.84 -13.18 -15.90
N CYS A 608 11.04 -12.80 -16.33
CA CYS A 608 12.25 -13.57 -16.09
C CYS A 608 13.25 -12.71 -15.32
N ILE A 609 13.92 -13.30 -14.34
CA ILE A 609 15.06 -12.69 -13.65
C ILE A 609 16.31 -13.28 -14.30
N ALA A 610 17.03 -12.47 -15.07
CA ALA A 610 18.23 -12.87 -15.77
C ALA A 610 19.48 -12.33 -15.08
N PHE A 611 20.48 -13.20 -14.90
CA PHE A 611 21.77 -12.85 -14.32
C PHE A 611 22.84 -12.82 -15.40
N MET A 612 23.79 -11.89 -15.26
CA MET A 612 24.90 -11.74 -16.19
C MET A 612 26.12 -12.55 -15.76
N LYS A 613 26.84 -13.10 -16.73
CA LYS A 613 28.14 -13.79 -16.49
C LYS A 613 29.21 -12.81 -16.03
N ASP A 614 29.27 -11.62 -16.63
CA ASP A 614 30.27 -10.60 -16.35
C ASP A 614 29.76 -9.61 -15.29
N LYS A 615 30.22 -9.74 -14.06
CA LYS A 615 29.83 -8.91 -12.91
C LYS A 615 30.45 -7.50 -12.87
N HIS A 616 31.19 -7.07 -13.90
CA HIS A 616 32.02 -5.86 -13.84
C HIS A 616 31.68 -4.78 -14.88
N LYS A 617 30.55 -4.90 -15.59
CA LYS A 617 30.10 -3.87 -16.53
C LYS A 617 29.21 -2.85 -15.81
N SER A 618 29.41 -1.56 -16.10
CA SER A 618 28.55 -0.50 -15.56
C SER A 618 27.10 -0.65 -16.07
N ILE A 619 26.13 -0.12 -15.29
CA ILE A 619 24.70 -0.10 -15.71
C ILE A 619 24.53 0.53 -17.09
N HIS A 620 25.36 1.53 -17.43
CA HIS A 620 25.30 2.20 -18.73
C HIS A 620 25.72 1.27 -19.88
N ASP A 621 26.77 0.49 -19.70
CA ASP A 621 27.21 -0.50 -20.69
C ASP A 621 26.22 -1.64 -20.83
N MET A 622 25.60 -2.03 -19.71
CA MET A 622 24.53 -3.03 -19.70
C MET A 622 23.30 -2.55 -20.47
N ARG A 623 22.84 -1.33 -20.24
CA ARG A 623 21.72 -0.73 -20.98
C ARG A 623 21.97 -0.72 -22.47
N LYS A 624 23.17 -0.35 -22.89
CA LYS A 624 23.54 -0.29 -24.29
C LYS A 624 23.60 -1.66 -24.95
N THR A 625 24.17 -2.68 -24.28
CA THR A 625 24.34 -4.01 -24.86
C THR A 625 23.06 -4.86 -24.76
N ILE A 626 22.30 -4.73 -23.68
CA ILE A 626 21.15 -5.58 -23.36
C ILE A 626 19.88 -5.00 -23.97
N GLY A 627 19.67 -3.67 -23.86
CA GLY A 627 18.45 -3.03 -24.34
C GLY A 627 18.21 -3.25 -25.82
N HIS A 628 19.25 -3.19 -26.66
CA HIS A 628 19.12 -3.39 -28.09
C HIS A 628 18.88 -4.85 -28.51
N ASN A 629 19.40 -5.82 -27.74
CA ASN A 629 19.33 -7.23 -28.11
C ASN A 629 18.13 -7.98 -27.55
N ILE A 630 17.49 -7.46 -26.49
CA ILE A 630 16.46 -8.23 -25.76
C ILE A 630 15.07 -7.66 -25.94
N VAL A 631 14.90 -6.31 -25.95
CA VAL A 631 13.56 -5.70 -26.01
C VAL A 631 12.95 -5.91 -27.39
N GLU A 632 11.74 -6.47 -27.44
CA GLU A 632 10.96 -6.63 -28.65
C GLU A 632 10.56 -5.27 -29.23
N ILE A 633 10.95 -5.06 -30.50
CA ILE A 633 10.55 -3.90 -31.26
C ILE A 633 9.78 -4.36 -32.47
N SER A 634 8.48 -4.17 -32.44
CA SER A 634 7.60 -4.42 -33.58
C SER A 634 7.67 -3.29 -34.58
N PHE A 635 7.37 -3.57 -35.83
CA PHE A 635 7.29 -2.57 -36.89
C PHE A 635 6.29 -1.46 -36.57
N GLN A 636 5.21 -1.78 -35.86
CA GLN A 636 4.23 -0.79 -35.37
C GLN A 636 4.88 0.28 -34.47
N LYS A 637 5.78 -0.11 -33.58
CA LYS A 637 6.44 0.80 -32.65
C LYS A 637 7.36 1.81 -33.35
N ILE A 638 7.92 1.41 -34.46
CA ILE A 638 8.80 2.25 -35.29
C ILE A 638 8.00 3.12 -36.24
N SER A 639 6.81 2.70 -36.68
CA SER A 639 5.97 3.46 -37.62
C SER A 639 5.33 4.69 -36.96
N LYS A 640 5.39 5.83 -37.66
CA LYS A 640 4.73 7.09 -37.23
C LYS A 640 3.35 7.26 -37.85
N SER A 641 3.21 6.94 -39.10
CA SER A 641 1.94 7.02 -39.85
C SER A 641 2.03 6.19 -41.11
N TYR A 642 0.90 5.68 -41.58
CA TYR A 642 0.82 4.95 -42.85
C TYR A 642 -0.18 5.62 -43.80
N LYS A 643 -0.02 5.38 -45.09
CA LYS A 643 -0.95 5.73 -46.16
C LYS A 643 -1.03 4.56 -47.15
N ILE A 644 -2.24 4.21 -47.52
CA ILE A 644 -2.51 3.20 -48.57
C ILE A 644 -2.63 3.94 -49.88
N ILE A 645 -1.91 3.51 -50.87
CA ILE A 645 -1.90 4.13 -52.18
C ILE A 645 -2.04 3.04 -53.25
N VAL A 646 -3.16 3.04 -53.94
CA VAL A 646 -3.41 2.18 -55.10
C VAL A 646 -2.90 2.92 -56.34
N ASN A 647 -2.14 2.24 -57.19
CA ASN A 647 -1.49 2.84 -58.36
C ASN A 647 -0.54 4.01 -58.04
N LYS A 648 0.47 3.75 -57.19
CA LYS A 648 1.43 4.80 -56.79
C LYS A 648 2.32 5.21 -57.96
N THR A 649 2.43 6.53 -58.17
CA THR A 649 3.45 7.10 -59.07
C THR A 649 4.81 7.17 -58.41
N PRO A 650 5.92 6.91 -59.16
CA PRO A 650 7.27 6.97 -58.58
C PRO A 650 7.61 8.37 -58.07
N GLU A 651 8.19 8.46 -56.87
CA GLU A 651 8.71 9.67 -56.28
C GLU A 651 10.17 9.89 -56.69
N ASN A 652 10.67 11.15 -56.63
CA ASN A 652 11.99 11.51 -57.09
C ASN A 652 13.14 10.69 -56.45
N TRP A 653 12.97 10.21 -55.26
CA TRP A 653 13.97 9.40 -54.53
C TRP A 653 14.04 7.91 -55.03
N TYR A 654 13.05 7.47 -55.77
CA TYR A 654 13.07 6.13 -56.38
C TYR A 654 14.19 5.92 -57.41
N GLU A 655 14.57 6.99 -58.12
CA GLU A 655 15.71 6.89 -59.04
C GLU A 655 17.02 6.58 -58.32
N ALA A 656 17.21 7.20 -57.16
CA ALA A 656 18.37 6.94 -56.33
C ALA A 656 18.37 5.47 -55.78
N PHE A 657 17.21 4.99 -55.38
CA PHE A 657 17.06 3.58 -54.96
C PHE A 657 17.37 2.61 -56.08
N LYS A 658 16.87 2.85 -57.31
CA LYS A 658 17.14 2.00 -58.47
C LYS A 658 18.62 1.92 -58.86
N ILE A 659 19.35 3.01 -58.70
CA ILE A 659 20.80 3.03 -58.98
C ILE A 659 21.57 2.19 -57.98
N LEU A 660 21.14 2.14 -56.73
CA LEU A 660 21.86 1.47 -55.66
C LEU A 660 21.45 -0.01 -55.51
N TYR A 661 20.18 -0.37 -55.69
CA TYR A 661 19.64 -1.70 -55.37
C TYR A 661 19.00 -2.45 -56.56
N GLY A 662 18.90 -1.82 -57.75
CA GLY A 662 18.39 -2.48 -58.97
C GLY A 662 16.93 -2.22 -59.33
N ASP A 663 16.44 -2.80 -60.43
CA ASP A 663 15.20 -2.42 -61.12
C ASP A 663 13.94 -3.23 -60.70
N GLU A 664 13.95 -3.89 -59.53
CA GLU A 664 12.85 -4.76 -59.10
C GLU A 664 11.52 -4.01 -58.79
N VAL A 665 11.57 -2.69 -58.74
CA VAL A 665 10.44 -1.80 -58.37
C VAL A 665 9.32 -1.70 -59.38
N THR A 666 9.50 -2.25 -60.60
CA THR A 666 8.56 -2.02 -61.72
C THR A 666 7.41 -3.04 -61.81
N GLN A 667 7.34 -4.05 -60.94
CA GLN A 667 6.36 -5.13 -61.04
C GLN A 667 4.99 -4.85 -60.42
N PHE A 668 4.91 -4.03 -59.34
CA PHE A 668 3.67 -3.80 -58.58
C PHE A 668 3.39 -2.30 -58.46
N SER A 669 2.07 -1.92 -58.48
CA SER A 669 1.60 -0.54 -58.41
C SER A 669 0.96 -0.19 -57.07
N ASP A 670 0.49 -1.17 -56.32
CA ASP A 670 -0.24 -0.98 -55.08
C ASP A 670 0.69 -1.08 -53.87
N CYS A 671 0.69 -0.04 -53.04
CA CYS A 671 1.63 -0.01 -51.92
C CYS A 671 1.04 0.57 -50.63
N ILE A 672 1.65 0.21 -49.52
CA ILE A 672 1.50 0.86 -48.24
C ILE A 672 2.74 1.71 -47.98
N SER A 673 2.53 3.01 -47.94
CA SER A 673 3.60 3.99 -47.67
C SER A 673 3.64 4.28 -46.16
N ILE A 674 4.74 4.00 -45.49
CA ILE A 674 4.86 4.12 -44.04
C ILE A 674 5.96 5.12 -43.73
N LYS A 675 5.61 6.15 -42.92
CA LYS A 675 6.59 7.06 -42.35
C LYS A 675 7.12 6.49 -41.04
N ILE A 676 8.44 6.41 -40.96
CA ILE A 676 9.16 5.85 -39.83
C ILE A 676 9.55 6.96 -38.86
N ASN A 677 9.56 6.63 -37.56
CA ASN A 677 10.04 7.52 -36.52
C ASN A 677 11.56 7.37 -36.41
N MET A 678 12.28 8.33 -37.00
CA MET A 678 13.75 8.31 -37.06
C MET A 678 14.41 8.40 -35.67
N ASP A 679 13.77 9.05 -34.69
CA ASP A 679 14.30 9.14 -33.32
C ASP A 679 14.39 7.75 -32.69
N VAL A 680 13.35 6.92 -32.86
CA VAL A 680 13.32 5.53 -32.39
C VAL A 680 14.35 4.68 -33.11
N LEU A 681 14.52 4.90 -34.43
CA LEU A 681 15.50 4.19 -35.25
C LEU A 681 16.93 4.42 -34.76
N TYR A 682 17.27 5.67 -34.50
CA TYR A 682 18.59 6.02 -33.93
C TYR A 682 18.79 5.50 -32.50
N GLU A 683 17.76 5.49 -31.69
CA GLU A 683 17.81 4.95 -30.33
C GLU A 683 18.22 3.46 -30.34
N TYR A 684 17.68 2.69 -31.28
CA TYR A 684 17.95 1.25 -31.40
C TYR A 684 19.04 0.90 -32.43
N GLN A 685 19.71 1.87 -33.02
CA GLN A 685 20.77 1.69 -34.02
C GLN A 685 20.32 0.84 -35.22
N LEU A 686 19.11 1.06 -35.70
CA LEU A 686 18.51 0.38 -36.84
C LEU A 686 18.57 1.29 -38.08
N ASP A 687 18.83 0.68 -39.24
CA ASP A 687 18.82 1.35 -40.53
C ASP A 687 17.58 0.93 -41.33
N LEU A 688 17.11 1.79 -42.25
CA LEU A 688 15.97 1.48 -43.10
C LEU A 688 16.26 0.27 -44.00
N GLU A 689 17.51 0.07 -44.38
CA GLU A 689 17.95 -1.08 -45.16
C GLU A 689 17.75 -2.41 -44.41
N ILE A 690 18.15 -2.46 -43.12
CA ILE A 690 17.96 -3.64 -42.26
C ILE A 690 16.48 -3.98 -42.17
N ILE A 691 15.61 -2.98 -41.95
CA ILE A 691 14.18 -3.19 -41.86
C ILE A 691 13.61 -3.76 -43.17
N SER A 692 14.03 -3.20 -44.31
CA SER A 692 13.59 -3.69 -45.63
C SER A 692 14.01 -5.15 -45.87
N GLN A 693 15.25 -5.51 -45.51
CA GLN A 693 15.75 -6.86 -45.61
C GLN A 693 14.98 -7.85 -44.73
N ILE A 694 14.62 -7.46 -43.49
CA ILE A 694 13.86 -8.30 -42.58
C ILE A 694 12.46 -8.55 -43.11
N ILE A 695 11.79 -7.54 -43.67
CA ILE A 695 10.46 -7.68 -44.26
C ILE A 695 10.51 -8.57 -45.50
N SER A 696 11.45 -8.32 -46.41
CA SER A 696 11.61 -9.09 -47.65
C SER A 696 12.01 -10.55 -47.40
N ASN A 697 12.84 -10.81 -46.40
CA ASN A 697 13.19 -12.17 -45.98
C ASN A 697 12.01 -12.95 -45.39
N LYS A 698 11.09 -12.25 -44.69
CA LYS A 698 9.93 -12.88 -44.07
C LYS A 698 8.79 -13.09 -45.05
N TYR A 699 8.60 -12.19 -46.01
CA TYR A 699 7.56 -12.21 -47.03
C TYR A 699 8.15 -11.97 -48.39
N SER A 700 8.32 -13.02 -49.17
CA SER A 700 8.89 -12.97 -50.52
C SER A 700 7.98 -12.33 -51.57
N ASP A 701 6.71 -12.17 -51.28
CA ASP A 701 5.68 -11.51 -52.09
C ASP A 701 5.59 -9.98 -51.87
N MET A 702 6.42 -9.43 -50.97
CA MET A 702 6.45 -8.02 -50.66
C MET A 702 7.79 -7.39 -51.06
N ILE A 703 7.72 -6.32 -51.86
CA ILE A 703 8.90 -5.58 -52.28
C ILE A 703 8.97 -4.29 -51.47
N CYS A 704 10.04 -4.12 -50.69
CA CYS A 704 10.26 -2.95 -49.87
C CYS A 704 11.20 -1.97 -50.53
N VAL A 705 10.76 -0.74 -50.69
CA VAL A 705 11.56 0.39 -51.21
C VAL A 705 11.67 1.42 -50.13
N PHE A 706 12.88 1.85 -49.78
CA PHE A 706 13.11 2.80 -48.72
C PHE A 706 13.77 4.09 -49.21
N SER A 707 13.39 5.18 -48.59
CA SER A 707 13.93 6.52 -48.87
C SER A 707 15.25 6.76 -48.15
N PRO A 708 16.04 7.78 -48.56
CA PRO A 708 17.14 8.27 -47.72
C PRO A 708 16.64 8.67 -46.33
N ASP A 709 17.50 8.59 -45.31
CA ASP A 709 17.22 8.83 -43.91
C ASP A 709 16.55 10.19 -43.61
N ASN A 710 16.84 11.21 -44.41
CA ASN A 710 16.24 12.55 -44.29
C ASN A 710 14.72 12.57 -44.49
N ILE A 711 14.16 11.59 -45.23
CA ILE A 711 12.74 11.48 -45.53
C ILE A 711 12.05 10.50 -44.58
N GLY A 712 12.77 9.39 -44.27
CA GLY A 712 12.32 8.36 -43.32
C GLY A 712 11.03 7.67 -43.74
N GLN A 713 10.91 7.26 -45.01
CA GLN A 713 9.73 6.63 -45.58
C GLN A 713 10.10 5.26 -46.15
N ILE A 714 9.27 4.27 -45.89
CA ILE A 714 9.33 2.93 -46.51
C ILE A 714 8.04 2.69 -47.29
N ASP A 715 8.15 2.34 -48.54
CA ASP A 715 7.03 1.94 -49.41
C ASP A 715 7.09 0.45 -49.62
N ILE A 716 6.05 -0.26 -49.22
CA ILE A 716 5.94 -1.72 -49.31
C ILE A 716 4.94 -2.04 -50.43
N PHE A 717 5.44 -2.58 -51.55
CA PHE A 717 4.63 -2.99 -52.67
C PHE A 717 4.20 -4.46 -52.49
N VAL A 718 2.93 -4.69 -52.75
CA VAL A 718 2.33 -6.03 -52.61
C VAL A 718 1.64 -6.43 -53.89
N ASP A 719 1.79 -7.73 -54.30
CA ASP A 719 1.05 -8.27 -55.40
C ASP A 719 -0.44 -8.43 -55.05
N THR A 720 -1.26 -7.68 -55.74
CA THR A 720 -2.72 -7.69 -55.58
C THR A 720 -3.45 -8.32 -56.77
N SER A 721 -2.71 -8.92 -57.75
CA SER A 721 -3.29 -9.45 -58.98
C SER A 721 -4.13 -10.71 -58.77
N ASP A 722 -3.83 -11.52 -57.76
CA ASP A 722 -4.47 -12.80 -57.45
C ASP A 722 -5.53 -12.75 -56.33
N ILE A 723 -6.05 -11.58 -56.01
CA ILE A 723 -7.11 -11.46 -55.01
C ILE A 723 -8.42 -12.03 -55.51
N ASN A 724 -8.63 -13.34 -55.33
CA ASN A 724 -9.86 -14.04 -55.64
C ASN A 724 -10.92 -13.85 -54.58
N LEU A 725 -11.77 -12.82 -54.70
CA LEU A 725 -12.96 -12.70 -53.83
C LEU A 725 -14.12 -13.53 -54.38
N PRO A 726 -14.87 -14.24 -53.52
CA PRO A 726 -16.03 -15.01 -53.97
C PRO A 726 -17.04 -14.06 -54.59
N THR A 727 -17.37 -14.29 -55.85
CA THR A 727 -18.19 -13.47 -56.75
C THR A 727 -19.58 -13.10 -56.23
N ASN A 728 -20.10 -13.72 -55.20
CA ASN A 728 -21.43 -13.52 -54.64
C ASN A 728 -21.56 -12.34 -53.67
N ARG A 729 -20.45 -11.70 -53.27
CA ARG A 729 -20.43 -10.54 -52.34
C ARG A 729 -20.02 -9.20 -52.96
N LEU A 730 -19.69 -9.18 -54.24
CA LEU A 730 -19.07 -8.04 -54.94
C LEU A 730 -20.07 -7.07 -55.65
N LEU A 731 -21.38 -7.19 -55.44
CA LEU A 731 -22.36 -6.36 -56.16
C LEU A 731 -22.32 -4.85 -55.79
N PHE A 732 -21.50 -4.43 -54.83
CA PHE A 732 -21.45 -3.03 -54.40
C PHE A 732 -20.03 -2.45 -54.12
N ILE A 733 -18.92 -3.18 -54.48
CA ILE A 733 -17.57 -2.72 -54.17
C ILE A 733 -16.79 -2.62 -55.50
N ASN A 734 -16.20 -1.45 -55.78
CA ASN A 734 -15.30 -1.24 -56.92
C ASN A 734 -13.98 -2.02 -56.70
N SER A 735 -13.32 -2.45 -57.76
CA SER A 735 -12.03 -3.19 -57.72
C SER A 735 -10.95 -2.50 -56.89
N ASP A 736 -10.87 -1.19 -56.96
CA ASP A 736 -9.87 -0.41 -56.23
C ASP A 736 -10.17 -0.33 -54.73
N ASN A 737 -11.42 -0.26 -54.30
CA ASN A 737 -11.83 -0.33 -52.92
C ASN A 737 -11.54 -1.70 -52.27
N VAL A 738 -11.61 -2.76 -53.08
CA VAL A 738 -11.26 -4.11 -52.59
C VAL A 738 -9.76 -4.22 -52.30
N LYS A 739 -8.93 -3.59 -53.16
CA LYS A 739 -7.49 -3.57 -52.93
C LYS A 739 -7.11 -2.71 -51.71
N GLU A 740 -7.75 -1.59 -51.53
CA GLU A 740 -7.56 -0.76 -50.33
C GLU A 740 -7.93 -1.51 -49.03
N ILE A 741 -9.10 -2.19 -49.03
CA ILE A 741 -9.53 -3.00 -47.88
C ILE A 741 -8.56 -4.16 -47.59
N TYR A 742 -8.06 -4.82 -48.63
CA TYR A 742 -7.08 -5.89 -48.44
C TYR A 742 -5.78 -5.37 -47.85
N LEU A 743 -5.26 -4.26 -48.36
CA LEU A 743 -4.05 -3.64 -47.84
C LEU A 743 -4.23 -3.16 -46.37
N GLU A 744 -5.42 -2.66 -46.01
CA GLU A 744 -5.72 -2.14 -44.67
C GLU A 744 -6.00 -3.26 -43.66
N GLU A 745 -6.82 -4.25 -44.01
CA GLU A 745 -7.31 -5.25 -43.07
C GLU A 745 -6.44 -6.49 -42.95
N VAL A 746 -5.63 -6.78 -43.99
CA VAL A 746 -4.81 -7.98 -44.01
C VAL A 746 -3.32 -7.63 -43.98
N VAL A 747 -2.87 -6.77 -44.87
CA VAL A 747 -1.43 -6.53 -45.06
C VAL A 747 -0.89 -5.63 -43.93
N GLN A 748 -1.57 -4.55 -43.63
CA GLN A 748 -1.13 -3.59 -42.59
C GLN A 748 -1.00 -4.25 -41.20
N PRO A 749 -1.98 -5.01 -40.66
CA PRO A 749 -1.82 -5.69 -39.37
C PRO A 749 -0.70 -6.74 -39.39
N THR A 750 -0.54 -7.41 -40.51
CA THR A 750 0.52 -8.41 -40.71
C THR A 750 1.90 -7.75 -40.64
N LEU A 751 2.08 -6.63 -41.30
CA LEU A 751 3.31 -5.83 -41.23
C LEU A 751 3.59 -5.30 -39.81
N TYR A 752 2.59 -4.79 -39.13
CA TYR A 752 2.74 -4.23 -37.79
C TYR A 752 3.17 -5.24 -36.75
N ASN A 753 2.82 -6.50 -36.94
CA ASN A 753 3.23 -7.60 -36.06
C ASN A 753 4.63 -8.18 -36.39
N ILE A 754 5.34 -7.63 -37.37
CA ILE A 754 6.73 -8.03 -37.65
C ILE A 754 7.63 -7.52 -36.53
N ILE A 755 8.40 -8.41 -35.93
CA ILE A 755 9.44 -8.08 -34.97
C ILE A 755 10.70 -7.73 -35.76
N ILE A 756 11.17 -6.51 -35.58
CA ILE A 756 12.36 -6.00 -36.27
C ILE A 756 13.64 -6.30 -35.48
N CYS A 757 13.57 -6.15 -34.17
CA CYS A 757 14.70 -6.35 -33.28
C CYS A 757 14.24 -6.90 -31.93
N GLY A 758 15.16 -7.61 -31.24
CA GLY A 758 14.90 -8.15 -29.90
C GLY A 758 14.29 -9.56 -29.90
N ILE A 759 14.00 -10.01 -28.69
CA ILE A 759 13.44 -11.35 -28.43
C ILE A 759 11.92 -11.26 -28.38
N PRO A 760 11.20 -12.08 -29.15
CA PRO A 760 9.75 -12.13 -29.14
C PRO A 760 9.20 -12.36 -27.73
N GLY A 761 8.21 -11.56 -27.32
CA GLY A 761 7.55 -11.72 -26.03
C GLY A 761 8.13 -10.87 -24.88
N ILE A 762 9.26 -10.18 -25.06
CA ILE A 762 9.87 -9.32 -24.03
C ILE A 762 9.61 -7.85 -24.37
N LYS A 763 8.68 -7.23 -23.64
CA LYS A 763 8.26 -5.85 -23.90
C LYS A 763 9.20 -4.80 -23.29
N ASN A 764 9.66 -5.01 -22.07
CA ASN A 764 10.51 -4.09 -21.33
C ASN A 764 11.53 -4.82 -20.46
N ILE A 765 12.58 -4.11 -20.05
CA ILE A 765 13.63 -4.60 -19.16
C ILE A 765 13.82 -3.62 -18.00
N TYR A 766 13.98 -4.15 -16.79
CA TYR A 766 14.26 -3.39 -15.58
C TYR A 766 15.55 -3.89 -14.94
N PHE A 767 16.52 -2.99 -14.76
CA PHE A 767 17.78 -3.31 -14.11
C PHE A 767 17.63 -3.22 -12.59
N ASN A 768 18.17 -4.20 -11.88
CA ASN A 768 18.18 -4.21 -10.43
C ASN A 768 19.36 -3.38 -9.89
N ASP A 769 19.24 -2.89 -8.65
CA ASP A 769 20.23 -2.02 -8.00
C ASP A 769 21.60 -2.72 -7.75
N ASP A 770 21.63 -4.04 -7.79
CA ASP A 770 22.85 -4.86 -7.60
C ASP A 770 23.76 -4.93 -8.84
N GLU A 771 23.40 -4.26 -9.94
CA GLU A 771 24.15 -4.18 -11.21
C GLU A 771 24.55 -5.52 -11.83
N THR A 772 24.01 -6.64 -11.33
CA THR A 772 24.34 -8.00 -11.78
C THR A 772 23.18 -8.73 -12.44
N SER A 773 21.95 -8.22 -12.25
CA SER A 773 20.72 -8.84 -12.71
C SER A 773 19.75 -7.83 -13.31
N PHE A 774 18.88 -8.31 -14.18
CA PHE A 774 17.77 -7.55 -14.71
C PHE A 774 16.50 -8.40 -14.75
N GLU A 775 15.36 -7.75 -14.69
CA GLU A 775 14.06 -8.38 -14.82
C GLU A 775 13.43 -8.01 -16.17
N THR A 776 12.76 -8.97 -16.81
CA THR A 776 12.05 -8.74 -18.07
C THR A 776 10.55 -8.62 -17.81
N ASN A 777 9.84 -7.82 -18.61
CA ASN A 777 8.39 -7.85 -18.71
C ASN A 777 8.01 -8.69 -19.92
N GLY A 778 7.46 -9.85 -19.67
CA GLY A 778 7.28 -10.92 -20.64
C GLY A 778 8.39 -11.97 -20.54
N SER A 779 8.17 -13.14 -21.12
CA SER A 779 9.10 -14.26 -21.11
C SER A 779 9.28 -14.87 -22.49
N ASN A 780 10.52 -15.08 -22.84
CA ASN A 780 10.96 -16.07 -23.82
C ASN A 780 12.20 -16.75 -23.25
N PHE A 781 11.94 -17.62 -22.29
CA PHE A 781 12.98 -18.22 -21.45
C PHE A 781 14.03 -18.99 -22.27
N GLN A 782 13.59 -19.65 -23.34
CA GLN A 782 14.49 -20.43 -24.21
C GLN A 782 15.53 -19.57 -24.92
N GLU A 783 15.09 -18.46 -25.53
CA GLU A 783 16.01 -17.56 -26.25
C GLU A 783 16.90 -16.78 -25.28
N LEU A 784 16.35 -16.39 -24.11
CA LEU A 784 17.15 -15.74 -23.07
C LEU A 784 18.32 -16.62 -22.59
N LEU A 785 18.08 -17.90 -22.32
CA LEU A 785 19.13 -18.83 -21.90
C LEU A 785 20.19 -19.07 -22.98
N GLY A 786 19.84 -18.89 -24.26
CA GLY A 786 20.75 -19.00 -25.39
C GLY A 786 21.72 -17.84 -25.55
N LEU A 787 21.50 -16.71 -24.88
CA LEU A 787 22.36 -15.55 -25.02
C LEU A 787 23.73 -15.74 -24.33
N PRO A 788 24.85 -15.41 -25.02
CA PRO A 788 26.20 -15.72 -24.54
C PRO A 788 26.60 -14.96 -23.25
N PHE A 789 25.98 -13.82 -22.97
CA PHE A 789 26.26 -12.98 -21.81
C PHE A 789 25.39 -13.28 -20.58
N ILE A 790 24.37 -14.14 -20.72
CA ILE A 790 23.47 -14.53 -19.63
C ILE A 790 23.98 -15.79 -18.92
N ASP A 791 23.94 -15.79 -17.61
CA ASP A 791 24.21 -16.98 -16.78
C ASP A 791 22.98 -17.86 -16.73
N SER A 792 22.96 -18.89 -17.52
CA SER A 792 21.86 -19.86 -17.60
C SER A 792 21.63 -20.65 -16.29
N THR A 793 22.62 -20.69 -15.38
CA THR A 793 22.51 -21.44 -14.12
C THR A 793 21.75 -20.69 -13.02
N GLN A 794 21.65 -19.35 -13.12
CA GLN A 794 20.99 -18.51 -12.14
C GLN A 794 19.70 -17.87 -12.66
N THR A 795 19.50 -17.86 -13.98
CA THR A 795 18.33 -17.23 -14.62
C THR A 795 17.07 -18.07 -14.41
N VAL A 796 15.98 -17.43 -13.97
CA VAL A 796 14.73 -18.10 -13.64
C VAL A 796 13.53 -17.33 -14.24
N SER A 797 12.56 -18.07 -14.78
CA SER A 797 11.25 -17.52 -15.17
C SER A 797 10.23 -17.69 -14.03
N ASN A 798 9.27 -16.81 -13.93
CA ASN A 798 8.14 -16.99 -13.01
C ASN A 798 7.02 -17.88 -13.60
N ASN A 799 7.10 -18.25 -14.88
CA ASN A 799 6.13 -19.13 -15.51
C ASN A 799 6.51 -20.60 -15.31
N VAL A 800 5.66 -21.35 -14.64
CA VAL A 800 5.85 -22.79 -14.36
C VAL A 800 6.05 -23.61 -15.65
N TRP A 801 5.30 -23.26 -16.72
CA TRP A 801 5.35 -23.98 -17.98
C TRP A 801 6.63 -23.72 -18.77
N ASP A 802 7.21 -22.53 -18.68
CA ASP A 802 8.52 -22.23 -19.29
C ASP A 802 9.61 -23.12 -18.67
N ILE A 803 9.59 -23.24 -17.34
CA ILE A 803 10.56 -24.08 -16.63
C ILE A 803 10.35 -25.55 -16.97
N TYR A 804 9.10 -26.00 -17.01
CA TYR A 804 8.79 -27.39 -17.36
C TYR A 804 9.24 -27.77 -18.78
N ASN A 805 8.92 -26.92 -19.74
CA ASN A 805 9.22 -27.21 -21.16
C ASN A 805 10.72 -27.19 -21.47
N ILE A 806 11.50 -26.38 -20.75
CA ILE A 806 12.92 -26.15 -21.07
C ILE A 806 13.83 -26.95 -20.13
N LEU A 807 13.55 -26.92 -18.81
CA LEU A 807 14.41 -27.55 -17.78
C LEU A 807 13.87 -28.89 -17.28
N GLY A 808 12.61 -29.23 -17.56
CA GLY A 808 12.00 -30.50 -17.21
C GLY A 808 11.32 -30.52 -15.82
N VAL A 809 10.70 -31.68 -15.50
CA VAL A 809 9.81 -31.85 -14.36
C VAL A 809 10.50 -31.70 -13.00
N GLU A 810 11.76 -32.12 -12.84
CA GLU A 810 12.49 -32.01 -11.57
C GLU A 810 12.84 -30.56 -11.23
N ALA A 811 13.22 -29.76 -12.23
CA ALA A 811 13.42 -28.33 -12.06
C ALA A 811 12.10 -27.62 -11.69
N THR A 812 11.01 -28.02 -12.32
CA THR A 812 9.67 -27.50 -12.01
C THR A 812 9.24 -27.84 -10.59
N ARG A 813 9.49 -29.05 -10.12
CA ARG A 813 9.21 -29.46 -8.74
C ARG A 813 9.96 -28.56 -7.74
N GLN A 814 11.25 -28.36 -7.96
CA GLN A 814 12.05 -27.51 -7.09
C GLN A 814 11.60 -26.05 -7.14
N PHE A 815 11.27 -25.54 -8.31
CA PHE A 815 10.73 -24.21 -8.51
C PHE A 815 9.40 -24.01 -7.75
N LEU A 816 8.47 -24.96 -7.84
CA LEU A 816 7.21 -24.91 -7.10
C LEU A 816 7.45 -24.86 -5.57
N ILE A 817 8.41 -25.64 -5.07
CA ILE A 817 8.77 -25.63 -3.66
C ILE A 817 9.29 -24.25 -3.25
N GLU A 818 10.19 -23.65 -4.02
CA GLU A 818 10.77 -22.34 -3.72
C GLU A 818 9.74 -21.22 -3.79
N GLU A 819 8.88 -21.20 -4.81
CA GLU A 819 7.80 -20.23 -4.96
C GLU A 819 6.78 -20.33 -3.82
N PHE A 820 6.28 -21.52 -3.50
CA PHE A 820 5.36 -21.69 -2.39
C PHE A 820 6.00 -21.31 -1.03
N MET A 821 7.29 -21.64 -0.81
CA MET A 821 8.00 -21.24 0.40
C MET A 821 8.17 -19.73 0.51
N SER A 822 8.38 -19.04 -0.61
CA SER A 822 8.51 -17.57 -0.62
C SER A 822 7.19 -16.85 -0.32
N ILE A 823 6.05 -17.43 -0.73
CA ILE A 823 4.72 -16.84 -0.54
C ILE A 823 4.14 -17.20 0.83
N MET A 824 4.36 -18.44 1.28
CA MET A 824 3.78 -18.99 2.51
C MET A 824 4.84 -19.11 3.61
N GLU A 825 5.30 -17.98 4.15
CA GLU A 825 6.22 -17.97 5.28
C GLU A 825 5.63 -18.67 6.51
N GLY A 826 6.45 -19.49 7.19
CA GLY A 826 6.09 -20.18 8.45
C GLY A 826 5.43 -21.55 8.30
N ILE A 827 5.22 -22.06 7.09
CA ILE A 827 4.81 -23.45 6.84
C ILE A 827 6.06 -24.34 6.80
N ASN A 828 5.94 -25.55 7.36
CA ASN A 828 7.02 -26.52 7.25
C ASN A 828 7.19 -26.98 5.79
N LYS A 829 8.42 -26.96 5.32
CA LYS A 829 8.80 -27.36 3.94
C LYS A 829 8.23 -28.72 3.52
N CYS A 830 8.05 -29.67 4.46
CA CYS A 830 7.54 -31.02 4.16
C CYS A 830 6.13 -31.00 3.53
N HIS A 831 5.24 -30.07 3.96
CA HIS A 831 3.88 -29.96 3.41
C HIS A 831 3.91 -29.42 1.98
N ILE A 832 4.73 -28.41 1.74
CA ILE A 832 4.92 -27.81 0.41
C ILE A 832 5.60 -28.79 -0.54
N GLN A 833 6.59 -29.54 -0.03
CA GLN A 833 7.27 -30.55 -0.80
C GLN A 833 6.29 -31.67 -1.23
N LEU A 834 5.43 -32.15 -0.32
CA LEU A 834 4.41 -33.14 -0.64
C LEU A 834 3.43 -32.62 -1.72
N LEU A 835 3.01 -31.36 -1.63
CA LEU A 835 2.15 -30.73 -2.63
C LEU A 835 2.84 -30.69 -4.01
N ALA A 836 4.07 -30.19 -4.09
CA ALA A 836 4.83 -30.09 -5.31
C ALA A 836 5.11 -31.49 -5.94
N GLU A 837 5.42 -32.48 -5.11
CA GLU A 837 5.58 -33.87 -5.54
C GLU A 837 4.28 -34.44 -6.11
N LYS A 838 3.13 -34.17 -5.49
CA LYS A 838 1.82 -34.59 -6.03
C LYS A 838 1.52 -33.92 -7.36
N MET A 839 1.82 -32.63 -7.50
CA MET A 839 1.61 -31.89 -8.77
C MET A 839 2.48 -32.40 -9.92
N THR A 840 3.63 -32.99 -9.63
CA THR A 840 4.61 -33.46 -10.63
C THR A 840 4.73 -34.98 -10.73
N PHE A 841 3.89 -35.71 -10.00
CA PHE A 841 3.97 -37.17 -9.85
C PHE A 841 3.91 -37.94 -11.19
N ASN A 842 3.06 -37.49 -12.10
CA ASN A 842 2.83 -38.15 -13.41
C ASN A 842 3.91 -37.80 -14.48
N GLY A 843 4.99 -37.11 -14.10
CA GLY A 843 5.99 -36.59 -15.04
C GLY A 843 5.52 -35.37 -15.84
N SER A 844 4.32 -34.89 -15.58
CA SER A 844 3.72 -33.67 -16.14
C SER A 844 3.16 -32.82 -15.02
N ILE A 845 2.96 -31.52 -15.27
CA ILE A 845 2.36 -30.65 -14.29
C ILE A 845 0.85 -30.91 -14.19
N SER A 846 0.39 -31.31 -13.01
CA SER A 846 -1.01 -31.51 -12.68
C SER A 846 -1.52 -30.39 -11.78
N SER A 847 -2.63 -29.76 -12.15
CA SER A 847 -3.29 -28.76 -11.31
C SER A 847 -4.01 -29.40 -10.12
N ILE A 848 -4.12 -28.69 -9.00
CA ILE A 848 -4.99 -29.09 -7.89
C ILE A 848 -6.38 -28.48 -8.15
N SER A 849 -7.08 -29.05 -9.13
CA SER A 849 -8.40 -28.56 -9.56
C SER A 849 -9.33 -29.72 -9.94
N ARG A 850 -10.63 -29.41 -10.07
CA ARG A 850 -11.64 -30.39 -10.49
C ARG A 850 -11.31 -31.08 -11.82
N TYR A 851 -10.66 -30.37 -12.75
CA TYR A 851 -10.33 -30.93 -14.07
C TYR A 851 -9.26 -32.05 -13.98
N THR A 852 -8.32 -31.94 -13.09
CA THR A 852 -7.31 -32.97 -12.86
C THR A 852 -7.89 -34.16 -12.10
N MET A 853 -8.77 -33.91 -11.10
CA MET A 853 -9.45 -34.97 -10.35
C MET A 853 -10.27 -35.91 -11.24
N ARG A 854 -10.83 -35.42 -12.33
CA ARG A 854 -11.54 -36.27 -13.31
C ARG A 854 -10.68 -37.34 -13.95
N ASN A 855 -9.40 -37.06 -14.11
CA ASN A 855 -8.44 -37.93 -14.81
C ASN A 855 -7.60 -38.78 -13.84
N GLU A 856 -7.77 -38.58 -12.52
CA GLU A 856 -7.06 -39.39 -11.52
C GLU A 856 -7.73 -40.77 -11.31
N GLU A 857 -6.93 -41.74 -10.85
CA GLU A 857 -7.35 -43.09 -10.54
C GLU A 857 -8.12 -43.20 -9.20
N CYS A 858 -8.84 -42.16 -8.78
CA CYS A 858 -9.71 -42.28 -7.63
C CYS A 858 -11.11 -42.75 -8.07
N GLY A 859 -11.80 -43.54 -7.21
CA GLY A 859 -13.13 -44.04 -7.51
C GLY A 859 -14.19 -42.96 -7.71
N PRO A 860 -15.37 -43.30 -8.29
CA PRO A 860 -16.44 -42.38 -8.57
C PRO A 860 -16.93 -41.56 -7.38
N MET A 861 -16.95 -42.17 -6.18
CA MET A 861 -17.35 -41.45 -4.95
C MET A 861 -16.33 -40.40 -4.53
N GLY A 862 -15.03 -40.67 -4.70
CA GLY A 862 -13.97 -39.72 -4.42
C GLY A 862 -14.05 -38.49 -5.33
N LYS A 863 -14.27 -38.71 -6.63
CA LYS A 863 -14.47 -37.65 -7.64
C LYS A 863 -15.73 -36.85 -7.34
N ALA A 864 -16.85 -37.51 -7.07
CA ALA A 864 -18.14 -36.87 -6.81
C ALA A 864 -18.18 -36.08 -5.48
N SER A 865 -17.37 -36.45 -4.49
CA SER A 865 -17.30 -35.73 -3.21
C SER A 865 -16.58 -34.37 -3.31
N PHE A 866 -15.80 -34.15 -4.35
CA PHE A 866 -15.06 -32.89 -4.51
C PHE A 866 -15.92 -31.82 -5.20
N GLU A 867 -16.34 -32.06 -6.44
CA GLU A 867 -17.23 -31.17 -7.22
C GLU A 867 -17.91 -31.96 -8.36
N GLU A 868 -18.93 -31.38 -9.00
CA GLU A 868 -19.65 -31.95 -10.13
C GLU A 868 -20.21 -33.36 -9.86
N THR A 869 -20.86 -33.52 -8.72
CA THR A 869 -21.37 -34.81 -8.22
C THR A 869 -22.23 -35.55 -9.22
N MET A 870 -23.17 -34.88 -9.87
CA MET A 870 -24.10 -35.52 -10.82
C MET A 870 -23.40 -36.00 -12.09
N ASP A 871 -22.48 -35.17 -12.63
CA ASP A 871 -21.76 -35.54 -13.87
C ASP A 871 -20.83 -36.71 -13.63
N ASN A 872 -20.16 -36.77 -12.46
CA ASN A 872 -19.30 -37.89 -12.11
C ASN A 872 -20.10 -39.19 -11.90
N PHE A 873 -21.28 -39.16 -11.28
CA PHE A 873 -22.11 -40.33 -11.14
C PHE A 873 -22.75 -40.76 -12.47
N LEU A 874 -23.16 -39.83 -13.32
CA LEU A 874 -23.65 -40.17 -14.68
C LEU A 874 -22.56 -40.85 -15.50
N LYS A 875 -21.33 -40.32 -15.42
CA LYS A 875 -20.19 -40.90 -16.11
C LYS A 875 -19.86 -42.28 -15.58
N ALA A 876 -19.82 -42.46 -14.27
CA ALA A 876 -19.58 -43.74 -13.63
C ALA A 876 -20.65 -44.76 -14.01
N GLY A 877 -21.93 -44.35 -14.05
CA GLY A 877 -23.03 -45.20 -14.50
C GLY A 877 -22.94 -45.57 -16.01
N LEU A 878 -22.52 -44.63 -16.85
CA LEU A 878 -22.37 -44.86 -18.30
C LEU A 878 -21.22 -45.83 -18.63
N TYR A 879 -20.08 -45.66 -17.93
CA TYR A 879 -18.89 -46.48 -18.19
C TYR A 879 -18.80 -47.73 -17.30
N GLY A 880 -19.70 -47.91 -16.34
CA GLY A 880 -19.70 -49.04 -15.39
C GLY A 880 -18.51 -49.02 -14.44
N GLU A 881 -18.03 -47.78 -14.05
CA GLU A 881 -16.91 -47.66 -13.12
C GLU A 881 -17.26 -48.25 -11.72
N GLN A 882 -16.33 -48.98 -11.12
CA GLN A 882 -16.49 -49.56 -9.79
C GLN A 882 -15.76 -48.75 -8.74
N GLU A 883 -16.40 -48.64 -7.56
CA GLU A 883 -15.81 -47.99 -6.41
C GLU A 883 -15.11 -49.02 -5.50
N GLU A 884 -13.81 -48.87 -5.34
CA GLU A 884 -13.03 -49.79 -4.48
C GLU A 884 -13.00 -49.36 -3.02
N THR A 885 -13.54 -48.21 -2.68
CA THR A 885 -13.55 -47.59 -1.32
C THR A 885 -12.16 -47.50 -0.64
N LYS A 886 -11.11 -47.33 -1.44
CA LYS A 886 -9.74 -47.16 -0.92
C LYS A 886 -9.47 -45.71 -0.41
N GLY A 887 -10.19 -44.74 -0.98
CA GLY A 887 -10.05 -43.32 -0.60
C GLY A 887 -10.70 -43.02 0.75
N VAL A 888 -10.20 -42.00 1.44
CA VAL A 888 -10.77 -41.53 2.73
C VAL A 888 -12.22 -41.08 2.56
N SER A 889 -12.50 -40.22 1.55
CA SER A 889 -13.86 -39.72 1.29
C SER A 889 -14.83 -40.86 0.94
N ALA A 890 -14.45 -41.78 0.09
CA ALA A 890 -15.26 -42.92 -0.28
C ALA A 890 -15.55 -43.85 0.91
N SER A 891 -14.53 -44.11 1.76
CA SER A 891 -14.69 -44.88 2.98
C SER A 891 -15.66 -44.25 3.97
N ILE A 892 -15.57 -42.92 4.17
CA ILE A 892 -16.47 -42.17 5.04
C ILE A 892 -17.91 -42.22 4.52
N ILE A 893 -18.12 -41.99 3.23
CA ILE A 893 -19.45 -42.05 2.59
C ILE A 893 -20.08 -43.43 2.76
N CYS A 894 -19.29 -44.52 2.61
CA CYS A 894 -19.73 -45.87 2.75
C CYS A 894 -19.82 -46.35 4.21
N GLY A 895 -19.48 -45.52 5.20
CA GLY A 895 -19.46 -45.92 6.63
C GLY A 895 -18.39 -46.94 6.96
N LYS A 896 -17.34 -47.05 6.15
CA LYS A 896 -16.18 -47.92 6.40
C LYS A 896 -15.07 -47.15 7.14
N ILE A 897 -14.23 -47.90 7.84
CA ILE A 897 -13.03 -47.36 8.44
C ILE A 897 -12.05 -47.01 7.32
N ALA A 898 -11.59 -45.75 7.27
CA ALA A 898 -10.59 -45.33 6.30
C ALA A 898 -9.24 -46.03 6.60
N HIS A 899 -8.50 -46.42 5.54
CA HIS A 899 -7.20 -47.07 5.63
C HIS A 899 -6.08 -46.07 6.00
N ILE A 900 -6.28 -45.32 7.09
CA ILE A 900 -5.36 -44.34 7.67
C ILE A 900 -5.32 -44.50 9.18
N GLY A 901 -4.22 -44.14 9.84
CA GLY A 901 -4.05 -44.20 11.26
C GLY A 901 -4.21 -45.62 11.81
N SER A 902 -5.08 -45.76 12.79
CA SER A 902 -5.42 -47.08 13.36
C SER A 902 -6.12 -48.04 12.39
N GLY A 903 -6.68 -47.52 11.27
CA GLY A 903 -7.34 -48.33 10.23
C GLY A 903 -6.34 -48.98 9.25
N VAL A 904 -5.06 -48.65 9.30
CA VAL A 904 -4.02 -49.26 8.44
C VAL A 904 -3.74 -50.73 8.82
N CYS A 905 -3.90 -51.08 10.08
CA CYS A 905 -3.61 -52.41 10.59
C CYS A 905 -4.86 -53.09 11.17
N GLU A 906 -5.11 -54.31 10.78
CA GLU A 906 -6.09 -55.17 11.45
C GLU A 906 -5.37 -56.02 12.51
N LEU A 907 -5.88 -56.00 13.76
CA LEU A 907 -5.40 -56.85 14.82
C LEU A 907 -6.18 -58.17 14.75
N ILE A 908 -5.49 -59.22 14.35
CA ILE A 908 -6.06 -60.57 14.33
C ILE A 908 -5.52 -61.31 15.59
N ILE A 909 -6.43 -61.83 16.36
CA ILE A 909 -6.06 -62.64 17.51
C ILE A 909 -5.62 -64.05 17.02
N ASP A 910 -4.37 -64.42 17.27
CA ASP A 910 -3.94 -65.77 16.97
C ASP A 910 -4.54 -66.75 18.01
N VAL A 911 -5.67 -67.32 17.63
CA VAL A 911 -6.40 -68.29 18.44
C VAL A 911 -5.54 -69.47 18.81
N LYS A 912 -4.51 -69.79 18.01
CA LYS A 912 -3.58 -70.93 18.31
C LYS A 912 -2.56 -70.60 19.38
N ALA A 913 -2.24 -69.32 19.56
CA ALA A 913 -1.33 -68.86 20.59
C ALA A 913 -2.00 -68.57 21.94
N LEU A 914 -3.35 -68.59 21.99
CA LEU A 914 -4.08 -68.44 23.24
C LEU A 914 -3.82 -69.64 24.16
N PRO A 915 -3.38 -69.39 25.41
CA PRO A 915 -3.19 -70.51 26.39
C PRO A 915 -4.57 -71.20 26.63
N ARG A 916 -4.62 -72.55 26.55
CA ARG A 916 -5.83 -73.33 26.65
C ARG A 916 -6.56 -73.26 28.02
N ASN A 917 -6.06 -72.44 28.96
CA ASN A 917 -6.58 -72.26 30.31
C ASN A 917 -6.93 -70.80 30.65
N ILE A 918 -7.70 -70.14 29.81
CA ILE A 918 -8.37 -68.93 30.25
C ILE A 918 -9.73 -69.34 30.78
N PRO A 919 -10.08 -69.08 32.05
CA PRO A 919 -11.41 -69.34 32.55
C PRO A 919 -12.36 -68.43 31.76
N VAL A 920 -13.35 -69.05 31.13
CA VAL A 920 -14.43 -68.33 30.42
C VAL A 920 -15.16 -67.43 31.43
N LEU A 921 -14.89 -66.11 31.37
CA LEU A 921 -15.77 -65.14 32.03
C LEU A 921 -17.08 -65.08 31.27
N THR A 922 -17.97 -66.10 31.68
CA THR A 922 -19.36 -66.01 31.34
C THR A 922 -19.99 -64.86 32.11
N GLN A 923 -20.66 -64.01 31.39
CA GLN A 923 -21.47 -62.85 31.77
C GLN A 923 -20.79 -61.46 31.67
N VAL A 924 -20.79 -60.90 30.45
CA VAL A 924 -21.08 -59.49 30.32
C VAL A 924 -22.52 -59.39 29.84
N GLN A 925 -23.38 -59.00 30.77
CA GLN A 925 -24.76 -58.60 30.43
C GLN A 925 -24.65 -57.36 29.48
N GLU A 926 -25.33 -57.48 28.34
CA GLU A 926 -25.73 -56.34 27.55
C GLU A 926 -26.44 -55.32 28.43
N LYS A 927 -25.90 -54.15 28.57
CA LYS A 927 -26.60 -52.92 28.92
C LYS A 927 -26.13 -51.79 28.03
N TYR A 928 -27.04 -51.47 27.05
CA TYR A 928 -27.24 -50.27 26.29
C TYR A 928 -26.07 -49.73 25.45
#